data_484957e808a42ec1d9ccaa5e5ad77505
#
_entry.id   484957e808a42ec1d9ccaa5e5ad77505
#
_cell.length_a   1.000
_cell.length_b   1.000
_cell.length_c   1.000
_cell.angle_alpha   90.00
_cell.angle_beta   90.00
_cell.angle_gamma   90.00
#
_symmetry.space_group_name_H-M   'P 1'
#
loop_
_entity.id
_entity.type
_entity.pdbx_description
1 polymer ?
#
loop_
_entity_poly.entity_id
_entity_poly.type
_entity_poly.pdbx_seq_one_letter_code
_entity_poly.pdbx_strand_id
1 'polypeptide(L)'
;MKRIHRGCGPFTRFAFPLHFFSLLIFLLSGSPLHADESSYLSSLLARAREQKLWEDPYWHTLLHYKKTLLGFRSLIDDPRFFLAPSGKSDPRAELEASLRGFFAREEEGKKSVVCRFVARFHWLADKMKIDISQLPVSECRRFSEIMGEIKPASVTLVFPTAHINSPASMFGHTLLTIDTASRSRLLAYAINYSAVTRETFGPLFAIKGLFGFYPGYFSILPYYAKLQEYSDIDHRDIWEYPLNLQEDEIRRLLMHVFEMDFIYSDYFFFDENCSYNLLFPLDAARPSLHLTDQLSLWVIPLDTIRDAKKSGLTSEAIYRPSRATRIKYLASLLPADRQKAAREIATGRQDPEILLEPQTDPEEKTLVLDLSSEYLQYLYSKKKVTIPDFQGRFRKILQTRSRLGGAEEEYRVPPPVRPDEGHLSNRFRAALGFRKSSFFQEIGLRPAYHQLLDDDRGYIEGAQIVFGDAALRYYSADNKLVLQKLDIIDILSLSPRDAFFQPISWKIRTGFHRETGEDGEDHLIYQLNPGGGFSYKMSRNHLVYFLGEADFLIGGGLEEKHAGGVGASMGLLSNLHPLWKAHLFTRGIYFPLGDRHSSWEVGLQQNFTLGKNTSLRLDFGLSKVHGYERIETSLSYNLFF
;
A
#
# COMPACT_ATOMS: atom_id res chain seq x y z
N MET A 1 49.30 12.71 1.99
CA MET A 1 50.73 12.50 1.80
C MET A 1 50.93 11.48 0.68
N LYS A 2 51.77 11.85 -0.33
CA LYS A 2 52.30 11.12 -1.51
C LYS A 2 51.23 10.62 -2.50
N ARG A 3 50.93 11.27 -3.62
CA ARG A 3 51.64 11.70 -4.87
C ARG A 3 52.60 10.63 -5.44
N ILE A 4 52.34 10.27 -6.72
CA ILE A 4 53.26 10.33 -7.88
C ILE A 4 52.57 9.55 -9.02
N HIS A 5 52.31 10.12 -10.11
CA HIS A 5 52.81 10.65 -11.40
C HIS A 5 52.62 9.65 -12.54
N ARG A 6 51.81 10.05 -13.53
CA ARG A 6 52.06 10.51 -14.91
C ARG A 6 52.97 9.64 -15.80
N GLY A 7 52.47 9.33 -16.99
CA GLY A 7 53.22 9.02 -18.16
C GLY A 7 52.38 8.91 -19.43
N CYS A 8 52.42 9.97 -20.26
CA CYS A 8 51.83 10.05 -21.62
C CYS A 8 52.84 9.63 -22.69
N GLY A 9 52.32 9.00 -23.75
CA GLY A 9 52.67 9.19 -25.17
C GLY A 9 53.63 8.17 -25.81
N PRO A 10 53.81 8.19 -27.12
CA PRO A 10 52.93 8.60 -28.18
C PRO A 10 52.78 7.59 -29.36
N PHE A 11 51.96 7.96 -30.34
CA PHE A 11 51.77 7.37 -31.66
C PHE A 11 53.03 6.95 -32.44
N THR A 12 52.96 5.80 -33.15
CA THR A 12 53.61 5.63 -34.44
C THR A 12 52.79 4.69 -35.37
N ARG A 13 52.47 5.22 -36.53
CA ARG A 13 51.99 4.47 -37.70
C ARG A 13 53.15 3.68 -38.28
N PHE A 14 52.89 2.48 -38.79
CA PHE A 14 53.54 2.00 -40.00
C PHE A 14 52.74 0.90 -40.73
N ALA A 15 52.93 0.88 -42.05
CA ALA A 15 52.17 0.37 -43.15
C ALA A 15 52.29 -1.16 -43.37
N PHE A 16 51.32 -1.63 -44.17
CA PHE A 16 51.26 -2.94 -44.84
C PHE A 16 52.53 -3.36 -45.59
N PRO A 17 52.75 -4.69 -45.80
CA PRO A 17 52.49 -5.18 -47.14
C PRO A 17 51.71 -6.51 -47.25
N LEU A 18 51.01 -6.62 -48.37
CA LEU A 18 50.43 -7.83 -48.93
C LEU A 18 51.51 -8.90 -49.16
N HIS A 19 51.18 -10.13 -48.85
CA HIS A 19 51.64 -11.27 -49.63
C HIS A 19 50.59 -12.37 -49.67
N PHE A 20 50.26 -12.75 -50.88
CA PHE A 20 49.54 -13.91 -51.39
C PHE A 20 50.11 -15.24 -50.84
N PHE A 21 49.30 -16.22 -50.51
CA PHE A 21 49.25 -17.55 -51.09
C PHE A 21 48.48 -18.54 -50.19
N SER A 22 47.58 -19.18 -50.84
CA SER A 22 47.19 -20.60 -50.86
C SER A 22 46.00 -21.05 -50.04
N LEU A 23 44.99 -21.20 -50.79
CA LEU A 23 43.90 -22.16 -50.78
C LEU A 23 44.29 -23.49 -50.06
N LEU A 24 43.61 -23.78 -48.91
CA LEU A 24 43.34 -25.16 -48.52
C LEU A 24 41.91 -25.19 -47.97
N ILE A 25 41.02 -25.65 -48.82
CA ILE A 25 39.64 -25.99 -48.48
C ILE A 25 39.69 -27.22 -47.55
N PHE A 26 39.48 -26.97 -46.24
CA PHE A 26 38.96 -28.00 -45.34
C PHE A 26 37.47 -27.74 -45.13
N LEU A 27 36.67 -28.43 -45.92
CA LEU A 27 35.27 -28.71 -45.64
C LEU A 27 35.24 -29.54 -44.34
N LEU A 28 35.23 -28.83 -43.19
CA LEU A 28 34.65 -29.35 -41.99
C LEU A 28 33.23 -28.83 -41.93
N SER A 29 32.34 -29.60 -42.50
CA SER A 29 30.91 -29.58 -42.19
C SER A 29 30.74 -29.87 -40.70
N GLY A 30 30.90 -28.81 -39.91
CA GLY A 30 30.38 -28.78 -38.54
C GLY A 30 28.87 -28.79 -38.64
N SER A 31 28.27 -29.96 -38.71
CA SER A 31 26.84 -30.12 -38.38
C SER A 31 26.65 -29.50 -37.00
N PRO A 32 25.67 -28.59 -36.79
CA PRO A 32 25.29 -28.24 -35.45
C PRO A 32 24.89 -29.56 -34.78
N LEU A 33 25.54 -29.91 -33.68
CA LEU A 33 25.08 -30.95 -32.76
C LEU A 33 23.66 -30.55 -32.33
N HIS A 34 22.67 -30.94 -33.10
CA HIS A 34 21.30 -31.12 -32.61
C HIS A 34 21.44 -32.27 -31.62
N ALA A 35 21.40 -31.97 -30.33
CA ALA A 35 21.12 -32.97 -29.32
C ALA A 35 19.84 -33.65 -29.78
N ASP A 36 19.90 -34.95 -30.03
CA ASP A 36 18.80 -35.76 -30.55
C ASP A 36 17.65 -35.64 -29.50
N GLU A 37 16.62 -34.86 -29.84
CA GLU A 37 15.47 -34.65 -28.96
C GLU A 37 14.82 -36.00 -28.79
N SER A 38 14.71 -36.51 -27.56
CA SER A 38 14.16 -37.86 -27.34
C SER A 38 12.78 -37.95 -28.01
N SER A 39 12.46 -39.10 -28.60
CA SER A 39 11.16 -39.31 -29.27
C SER A 39 9.97 -38.99 -28.35
N TYR A 40 10.16 -39.18 -27.04
CA TYR A 40 9.17 -38.84 -26.02
C TYR A 40 8.95 -37.33 -25.86
N LEU A 41 10.01 -36.54 -25.76
CA LEU A 41 9.91 -35.08 -25.69
C LEU A 41 9.25 -34.51 -26.96
N SER A 42 9.62 -35.04 -28.14
CA SER A 42 9.00 -34.63 -29.42
C SER A 42 7.50 -34.90 -29.42
N SER A 43 7.06 -36.04 -28.85
CA SER A 43 5.64 -36.37 -28.71
C SER A 43 4.90 -35.44 -27.73
N LEU A 44 5.56 -35.02 -26.62
CA LEU A 44 5.01 -34.04 -25.67
C LEU A 44 4.83 -32.69 -26.34
N LEU A 45 5.84 -32.21 -27.07
CA LEU A 45 5.76 -30.94 -27.81
C LEU A 45 4.64 -30.94 -28.86
N ALA A 46 4.47 -32.07 -29.60
CA ALA A 46 3.38 -32.22 -30.57
C ALA A 46 2.01 -32.13 -29.89
N ARG A 47 1.79 -32.86 -28.78
CA ARG A 47 0.55 -32.79 -27.99
C ARG A 47 0.28 -31.41 -27.40
N ALA A 48 1.30 -30.76 -26.87
CA ALA A 48 1.16 -29.38 -26.35
C ALA A 48 0.70 -28.39 -27.44
N ARG A 49 1.20 -28.59 -28.68
CA ARG A 49 0.81 -27.78 -29.84
C ARG A 49 -0.60 -28.09 -30.29
N GLU A 50 -0.98 -29.36 -30.37
CA GLU A 50 -2.32 -29.79 -30.75
C GLU A 50 -3.38 -29.27 -29.77
N GLN A 51 -3.11 -29.36 -28.45
CA GLN A 51 -3.98 -28.87 -27.39
C GLN A 51 -3.87 -27.35 -27.14
N LYS A 52 -2.95 -26.65 -27.78
CA LYS A 52 -2.68 -25.22 -27.61
C LYS A 52 -2.54 -24.83 -26.13
N LEU A 53 -1.80 -25.60 -25.35
CA LEU A 53 -1.70 -25.43 -23.90
C LEU A 53 -1.20 -24.05 -23.47
N TRP A 54 -0.54 -23.29 -24.34
CA TRP A 54 -0.14 -21.90 -24.09
C TRP A 54 -1.32 -20.91 -24.05
N GLU A 55 -2.52 -21.29 -24.49
CA GLU A 55 -3.76 -20.51 -24.40
C GLU A 55 -4.52 -20.82 -23.09
N ASP A 56 -4.10 -21.82 -22.30
CA ASP A 56 -4.73 -22.18 -21.03
C ASP A 56 -4.59 -21.01 -20.02
N PRO A 57 -5.71 -20.54 -19.43
CA PRO A 57 -5.66 -19.43 -18.46
C PRO A 57 -4.73 -19.68 -17.28
N TYR A 58 -4.59 -20.94 -16.85
CA TYR A 58 -3.71 -21.28 -15.74
C TYR A 58 -2.23 -21.09 -16.09
N TRP A 59 -1.83 -21.40 -17.34
CA TRP A 59 -0.50 -21.10 -17.85
C TRP A 59 -0.23 -19.58 -17.79
N HIS A 60 -1.24 -18.78 -18.16
CA HIS A 60 -1.12 -17.32 -18.07
C HIS A 60 -1.00 -16.84 -16.62
N THR A 61 -1.75 -17.43 -15.68
CA THR A 61 -1.66 -17.13 -14.25
C THR A 61 -0.26 -17.42 -13.71
N LEU A 62 0.30 -18.61 -13.99
CA LEU A 62 1.64 -19.00 -13.51
C LEU A 62 2.76 -18.07 -13.99
N LEU A 63 2.61 -17.47 -15.17
CA LEU A 63 3.62 -16.58 -15.76
C LEU A 63 3.23 -15.09 -15.67
N HIS A 64 2.16 -14.76 -14.97
CA HIS A 64 1.64 -13.40 -14.82
C HIS A 64 1.37 -12.71 -16.18
N TYR A 65 0.93 -13.44 -17.21
CA TYR A 65 0.59 -12.85 -18.49
C TYR A 65 -0.70 -12.02 -18.41
N LYS A 66 -0.64 -10.83 -18.98
CA LYS A 66 -1.80 -9.98 -19.23
C LYS A 66 -1.98 -9.75 -20.73
N LYS A 67 -3.24 -9.67 -21.13
CA LYS A 67 -3.60 -9.38 -22.52
C LYS A 67 -3.30 -7.92 -22.84
N THR A 68 -2.63 -7.68 -23.94
CA THR A 68 -2.31 -6.34 -24.48
C THR A 68 -2.94 -6.19 -25.88
N LEU A 69 -2.84 -5.02 -26.46
CA LEU A 69 -3.29 -4.78 -27.85
C LEU A 69 -2.54 -5.64 -28.87
N LEU A 70 -1.33 -6.06 -28.58
CA LEU A 70 -0.44 -6.80 -29.49
C LEU A 70 -0.25 -8.28 -29.07
N GLY A 71 -1.08 -8.82 -28.18
CA GLY A 71 -0.95 -10.20 -27.70
C GLY A 71 -0.86 -10.25 -26.17
N PHE A 72 0.07 -11.03 -25.65
CA PHE A 72 0.29 -11.20 -24.21
C PHE A 72 1.63 -10.60 -23.79
N ARG A 73 1.70 -10.14 -22.55
CA ARG A 73 2.94 -9.72 -21.90
C ARG A 73 2.89 -10.09 -20.41
N SER A 74 3.97 -10.68 -19.91
CA SER A 74 4.12 -10.94 -18.49
C SER A 74 4.46 -9.66 -17.73
N LEU A 75 3.87 -9.52 -16.54
CA LEU A 75 4.20 -8.45 -15.59
C LEU A 75 5.56 -8.68 -14.90
N ILE A 76 6.14 -9.87 -15.02
CA ILE A 76 7.44 -10.17 -14.45
C ILE A 76 8.52 -9.57 -15.34
N ASP A 77 9.40 -8.74 -14.73
CA ASP A 77 10.45 -8.01 -15.45
C ASP A 77 11.80 -8.74 -15.42
N ASP A 78 11.98 -9.65 -14.48
CA ASP A 78 13.23 -10.41 -14.35
C ASP A 78 13.39 -11.41 -15.51
N PRO A 79 14.42 -11.23 -16.38
CA PRO A 79 14.64 -12.14 -17.51
C PRO A 79 14.99 -13.57 -17.07
N ARG A 80 15.46 -13.76 -15.84
CA ARG A 80 15.79 -15.08 -15.30
C ARG A 80 14.55 -15.94 -15.07
N PHE A 81 13.36 -15.36 -15.06
CA PHE A 81 12.10 -16.07 -14.92
C PHE A 81 11.69 -16.83 -16.18
N PHE A 82 12.19 -16.43 -17.32
CA PHE A 82 11.85 -17.02 -18.62
C PHE A 82 12.95 -17.94 -19.11
N LEU A 83 12.55 -19.07 -19.72
CA LEU A 83 13.43 -20.02 -20.37
C LEU A 83 13.60 -19.71 -21.86
N ALA A 84 12.55 -19.18 -22.50
CA ALA A 84 12.63 -18.69 -23.87
C ALA A 84 13.10 -17.22 -23.92
N PRO A 85 13.93 -16.81 -24.87
CA PRO A 85 14.32 -15.39 -25.06
C PRO A 85 13.12 -14.45 -25.27
N SER A 86 12.05 -14.94 -25.93
CA SER A 86 10.80 -14.22 -26.13
C SER A 86 9.74 -14.52 -25.05
N GLY A 87 10.08 -15.28 -24.01
CA GLY A 87 9.13 -15.80 -23.02
C GLY A 87 8.30 -14.74 -22.32
N LYS A 88 8.83 -13.53 -22.15
CA LYS A 88 8.04 -12.40 -21.59
C LYS A 88 6.80 -12.03 -22.41
N SER A 89 6.80 -12.27 -23.73
CA SER A 89 5.71 -11.86 -24.65
C SER A 89 5.16 -12.99 -25.51
N ASP A 90 5.76 -14.17 -25.43
CA ASP A 90 5.36 -15.34 -26.22
C ASP A 90 5.10 -16.55 -25.28
N PRO A 91 3.83 -16.74 -24.85
CA PRO A 91 3.45 -17.84 -23.98
C PRO A 91 3.74 -19.22 -24.58
N ARG A 92 3.70 -19.35 -25.92
CA ARG A 92 4.00 -20.60 -26.62
C ARG A 92 5.48 -20.93 -26.55
N ALA A 93 6.32 -19.94 -26.90
CA ALA A 93 7.78 -20.14 -26.85
C ALA A 93 8.22 -20.55 -25.43
N GLU A 94 7.67 -19.91 -24.41
CA GLU A 94 7.99 -20.21 -23.02
C GLU A 94 7.52 -21.61 -22.60
N LEU A 95 6.33 -22.05 -23.04
CA LEU A 95 5.85 -23.40 -22.75
C LEU A 95 6.72 -24.47 -23.40
N GLU A 96 7.06 -24.30 -24.68
CA GLU A 96 7.94 -25.23 -25.38
C GLU A 96 9.36 -25.24 -24.76
N ALA A 97 9.89 -24.09 -24.36
CA ALA A 97 11.18 -24.01 -23.66
C ALA A 97 11.12 -24.67 -22.27
N SER A 98 10.00 -24.53 -21.54
CA SER A 98 9.80 -25.21 -20.26
C SER A 98 9.80 -26.72 -20.42
N LEU A 99 9.07 -27.26 -21.39
CA LEU A 99 9.09 -28.70 -21.69
C LEU A 99 10.50 -29.19 -22.02
N ARG A 100 11.25 -28.51 -22.90
CA ARG A 100 12.65 -28.88 -23.21
C ARG A 100 13.53 -28.81 -21.97
N GLY A 101 13.36 -27.77 -21.16
CA GLY A 101 14.14 -27.56 -19.94
C GLY A 101 13.95 -28.68 -18.91
N PHE A 102 12.77 -29.29 -18.81
CA PHE A 102 12.51 -30.40 -17.89
C PHE A 102 13.29 -31.67 -18.25
N PHE A 103 13.63 -31.87 -19.53
CA PHE A 103 14.41 -33.00 -20.03
C PHE A 103 15.92 -32.68 -20.18
N ALA A 104 16.33 -31.42 -19.92
CA ALA A 104 17.71 -31.06 -19.98
C ALA A 104 18.50 -31.70 -18.82
N ARG A 105 19.68 -32.25 -19.12
CA ARG A 105 20.59 -32.75 -18.07
C ARG A 105 21.13 -31.58 -17.26
N GLU A 106 21.29 -31.77 -15.96
CA GLU A 106 21.91 -30.78 -15.10
C GLU A 106 23.36 -30.49 -15.55
N GLU A 107 23.65 -29.21 -15.76
CA GLU A 107 25.03 -28.74 -15.83
C GLU A 107 25.56 -28.53 -14.41
N GLU A 108 26.80 -28.87 -14.17
CA GLU A 108 27.46 -28.73 -12.87
C GLU A 108 27.34 -27.28 -12.36
N GLY A 109 26.70 -27.11 -11.17
CA GLY A 109 26.45 -25.81 -10.55
C GLY A 109 25.15 -25.09 -10.95
N LYS A 110 24.36 -25.58 -11.90
CA LYS A 110 23.02 -25.04 -12.22
C LYS A 110 21.91 -25.86 -11.55
N LYS A 111 20.88 -25.18 -11.04
CA LYS A 111 19.69 -25.83 -10.49
C LYS A 111 18.87 -26.43 -11.62
N SER A 112 18.37 -27.65 -11.44
CA SER A 112 17.42 -28.28 -12.36
C SER A 112 16.24 -27.35 -12.65
N VAL A 113 15.83 -27.28 -13.91
CA VAL A 113 14.67 -26.50 -14.36
C VAL A 113 13.40 -26.99 -13.68
N VAL A 114 13.23 -28.32 -13.49
CA VAL A 114 12.13 -28.94 -12.75
C VAL A 114 12.05 -28.38 -11.32
N CYS A 115 13.18 -28.31 -10.62
CA CYS A 115 13.22 -27.86 -9.23
C CYS A 115 13.21 -26.34 -9.07
N ARG A 116 13.50 -25.61 -10.13
CA ARG A 116 13.38 -24.17 -10.16
C ARG A 116 11.94 -23.72 -10.43
N PHE A 117 11.24 -24.40 -11.32
CA PHE A 117 9.90 -24.07 -11.77
C PHE A 117 8.90 -25.20 -11.40
N VAL A 118 8.76 -25.43 -10.11
CA VAL A 118 7.98 -26.54 -9.55
C VAL A 118 6.47 -26.43 -9.86
N ALA A 119 5.90 -25.22 -9.92
CA ALA A 119 4.49 -25.03 -10.23
C ALA A 119 4.20 -25.30 -11.71
N ARG A 120 5.03 -24.77 -12.62
CA ARG A 120 4.94 -25.02 -14.07
C ARG A 120 5.11 -26.51 -14.36
N PHE A 121 6.13 -27.13 -13.76
CA PHE A 121 6.37 -28.55 -13.92
C PHE A 121 5.19 -29.38 -13.44
N HIS A 122 4.71 -29.13 -12.22
CA HIS A 122 3.59 -29.88 -11.64
C HIS A 122 2.34 -29.79 -12.51
N TRP A 123 2.00 -28.58 -12.99
CA TRP A 123 0.84 -28.39 -13.87
C TRP A 123 1.00 -29.10 -15.21
N LEU A 124 2.15 -28.93 -15.90
CA LEU A 124 2.40 -29.58 -17.19
C LEU A 124 2.47 -31.09 -17.05
N ALA A 125 3.08 -31.60 -15.97
CA ALA A 125 3.14 -33.05 -15.70
C ALA A 125 1.77 -33.65 -15.50
N ASP A 126 0.90 -32.97 -14.75
CA ASP A 126 -0.48 -33.45 -14.55
C ASP A 126 -1.32 -33.34 -15.83
N LYS A 127 -1.30 -32.18 -16.51
CA LYS A 127 -2.09 -31.91 -17.71
C LYS A 127 -1.73 -32.82 -18.86
N MET A 128 -0.45 -33.14 -19.02
CA MET A 128 0.08 -33.94 -20.09
C MET A 128 0.37 -35.40 -19.68
N LYS A 129 0.15 -35.76 -18.42
CA LYS A 129 0.49 -37.09 -17.87
C LYS A 129 1.93 -37.47 -18.22
N ILE A 130 2.88 -36.62 -17.85
CA ILE A 130 4.30 -36.85 -18.12
C ILE A 130 4.80 -38.04 -17.29
N ASP A 131 5.48 -38.97 -17.93
CA ASP A 131 6.17 -40.05 -17.25
C ASP A 131 7.42 -39.55 -16.54
N ILE A 132 7.32 -39.41 -15.22
CA ILE A 132 8.39 -38.86 -14.36
C ILE A 132 9.65 -39.74 -14.42
N SER A 133 9.54 -41.06 -14.71
CA SER A 133 10.69 -41.96 -14.80
C SER A 133 11.65 -41.62 -15.97
N GLN A 134 11.18 -40.85 -16.94
CA GLN A 134 11.96 -40.40 -18.10
C GLN A 134 12.66 -39.06 -17.88
N LEU A 135 12.47 -38.44 -16.72
CA LEU A 135 13.12 -37.17 -16.38
C LEU A 135 14.50 -37.39 -15.75
N PRO A 136 15.47 -36.49 -16.01
CA PRO A 136 16.82 -36.60 -15.44
C PRO A 136 16.86 -36.30 -13.93
N VAL A 137 15.81 -35.66 -13.39
CA VAL A 137 15.74 -35.28 -11.96
C VAL A 137 14.40 -35.74 -11.39
N SER A 138 14.47 -36.52 -10.32
CA SER A 138 13.28 -37.08 -9.65
C SER A 138 12.87 -36.37 -8.37
N GLU A 139 13.79 -35.65 -7.70
CA GLU A 139 13.53 -35.04 -6.40
C GLU A 139 14.02 -33.58 -6.29
N CYS A 140 13.15 -32.70 -5.81
CA CYS A 140 13.44 -31.30 -5.53
C CYS A 140 13.64 -31.08 -4.02
N ARG A 141 14.79 -31.52 -3.49
CA ARG A 141 15.09 -31.53 -2.04
C ARG A 141 14.75 -30.20 -1.35
N ARG A 142 15.20 -29.05 -1.89
CA ARG A 142 14.97 -27.74 -1.27
C ARG A 142 13.47 -27.44 -1.11
N PHE A 143 12.64 -27.74 -2.11
CA PHE A 143 11.20 -27.54 -2.00
C PHE A 143 10.56 -28.49 -0.99
N SER A 144 10.97 -29.77 -1.01
CA SER A 144 10.50 -30.78 -0.06
C SER A 144 10.88 -30.47 1.38
N GLU A 145 12.09 -29.97 1.61
CA GLU A 145 12.56 -29.52 2.92
C GLU A 145 11.72 -28.35 3.43
N ILE A 146 11.49 -27.30 2.61
CA ILE A 146 10.65 -26.16 2.96
C ILE A 146 9.22 -26.61 3.28
N MET A 147 8.63 -27.47 2.46
CA MET A 147 7.28 -28.01 2.72
C MET A 147 7.21 -28.83 3.99
N GLY A 148 8.25 -29.64 4.28
CA GLY A 148 8.39 -30.42 5.51
C GLY A 148 8.59 -29.56 6.76
N GLU A 149 9.24 -28.41 6.63
CA GLU A 149 9.49 -27.45 7.69
C GLU A 149 8.22 -26.62 8.00
N ILE A 150 7.60 -26.05 6.95
CA ILE A 150 6.39 -25.21 7.09
C ILE A 150 5.19 -26.05 7.57
N LYS A 151 4.98 -27.26 7.01
CA LYS A 151 3.79 -28.09 7.26
C LYS A 151 2.51 -27.26 7.23
N PRO A 152 2.17 -26.67 6.07
CA PRO A 152 1.10 -25.69 5.96
C PRO A 152 -0.26 -26.30 6.29
N ALA A 153 -1.04 -25.63 7.14
CA ALA A 153 -2.37 -26.06 7.55
C ALA A 153 -3.48 -25.11 7.10
N SER A 154 -3.22 -23.81 7.07
CA SER A 154 -4.18 -22.81 6.59
C SER A 154 -3.46 -21.58 6.07
N VAL A 155 -4.20 -20.75 5.33
CA VAL A 155 -3.74 -19.47 4.80
C VAL A 155 -4.67 -18.37 5.29
N THR A 156 -4.10 -17.24 5.68
CA THR A 156 -4.87 -16.05 6.08
C THR A 156 -4.39 -14.85 5.29
N LEU A 157 -5.31 -14.10 4.69
CA LEU A 157 -5.04 -12.80 4.10
C LEU A 157 -5.03 -11.76 5.23
N VAL A 158 -3.93 -11.05 5.39
CA VAL A 158 -3.71 -10.11 6.49
C VAL A 158 -3.64 -8.69 5.94
N PHE A 159 -4.39 -7.80 6.57
CA PHE A 159 -4.48 -6.39 6.21
C PHE A 159 -4.12 -5.50 7.40
N PRO A 160 -2.87 -5.04 7.51
CA PRO A 160 -2.53 -3.90 8.35
C PRO A 160 -3.18 -2.64 7.78
N THR A 161 -3.97 -1.94 8.59
CA THR A 161 -4.73 -0.76 8.17
C THR A 161 -3.84 0.35 7.60
N ALA A 162 -4.44 1.30 6.92
CA ALA A 162 -3.76 2.44 6.33
C ALA A 162 -2.82 3.15 7.33
N HIS A 163 -1.65 3.58 6.85
CA HIS A 163 -0.68 4.36 7.64
C HIS A 163 -0.30 5.62 6.87
N ILE A 164 -1.01 6.70 7.14
CA ILE A 164 -0.94 7.94 6.38
C ILE A 164 0.44 8.62 6.40
N ASN A 165 1.28 8.29 7.41
CA ASN A 165 2.63 8.85 7.53
C ASN A 165 3.69 8.12 6.69
N SER A 166 3.30 7.10 5.90
CA SER A 166 4.19 6.38 4.99
C SER A 166 3.55 6.28 3.60
N PRO A 167 4.15 6.89 2.55
CA PRO A 167 3.60 6.84 1.19
C PRO A 167 3.32 5.42 0.69
N ALA A 168 4.20 4.46 1.00
CA ALA A 168 4.05 3.06 0.60
C ALA A 168 2.91 2.32 1.33
N SER A 169 2.42 2.84 2.46
CA SER A 169 1.44 2.16 3.31
C SER A 169 0.18 2.99 3.55
N MET A 170 0.03 4.14 2.86
CA MET A 170 -1.10 5.03 3.14
C MET A 170 -2.46 4.44 2.74
N PHE A 171 -2.49 3.47 1.84
CA PHE A 171 -3.70 2.72 1.48
C PHE A 171 -3.88 1.41 2.26
N GLY A 172 -3.02 1.16 3.23
CA GLY A 172 -2.89 -0.15 3.85
C GLY A 172 -1.80 -1.00 3.19
N HIS A 173 -1.72 -2.23 3.61
CA HIS A 173 -0.82 -3.24 3.04
C HIS A 173 -1.52 -4.59 3.07
N THR A 174 -1.08 -5.54 2.25
CA THR A 174 -1.55 -6.91 2.33
C THR A 174 -0.38 -7.88 2.37
N LEU A 175 -0.58 -8.97 3.05
CA LEU A 175 0.32 -10.13 3.05
C LEU A 175 -0.50 -11.40 3.29
N LEU A 176 0.06 -12.55 2.95
CA LEU A 176 -0.52 -13.84 3.29
C LEU A 176 0.26 -14.44 4.46
N THR A 177 -0.44 -15.08 5.39
CA THR A 177 0.22 -15.91 6.40
C THR A 177 -0.12 -17.37 6.18
N ILE A 178 0.89 -18.21 6.38
CA ILE A 178 0.79 -19.65 6.34
C ILE A 178 0.88 -20.14 7.78
N ASP A 179 -0.20 -20.65 8.31
CA ASP A 179 -0.21 -21.26 9.62
C ASP A 179 0.33 -22.69 9.55
N THR A 180 1.15 -23.05 10.51
CA THR A 180 1.67 -24.41 10.66
C THR A 180 0.65 -25.33 11.33
N ALA A 181 0.84 -26.63 11.28
CA ALA A 181 -0.01 -27.61 11.95
C ALA A 181 -0.15 -27.39 13.46
N SER A 182 0.82 -26.73 14.09
CA SER A 182 0.77 -26.34 15.52
C SER A 182 -0.26 -25.25 15.80
N ARG A 183 -0.78 -24.56 14.78
CA ARG A 183 -1.69 -23.42 14.85
C ARG A 183 -1.18 -22.25 15.73
N SER A 184 0.11 -22.24 16.04
CA SER A 184 0.73 -21.14 16.77
C SER A 184 1.05 -19.99 15.82
N ARG A 185 0.49 -18.81 16.06
CA ARG A 185 0.79 -17.60 15.28
C ARG A 185 2.26 -17.18 15.35
N LEU A 186 2.97 -17.54 16.43
CA LEU A 186 4.40 -17.26 16.56
C LEU A 186 5.25 -18.08 15.58
N LEU A 187 4.73 -19.23 15.13
CA LEU A 187 5.40 -20.12 14.18
C LEU A 187 4.88 -19.98 12.75
N ALA A 188 3.94 -19.08 12.51
CA ALA A 188 3.42 -18.81 11.17
C ALA A 188 4.45 -18.08 10.31
N TYR A 189 4.40 -18.32 9.01
CA TYR A 189 5.22 -17.62 8.01
C TYR A 189 4.38 -16.60 7.26
N ALA A 190 4.94 -15.43 7.01
CA ALA A 190 4.34 -14.38 6.19
C ALA A 190 4.94 -14.41 4.79
N ILE A 191 4.09 -14.52 3.77
CA ILE A 191 4.42 -14.26 2.38
C ILE A 191 4.09 -12.80 2.13
N ASN A 192 5.11 -12.02 1.82
CA ASN A 192 5.01 -10.58 1.61
C ASN A 192 5.58 -10.23 0.23
N TYR A 193 4.94 -9.31 -0.49
CA TYR A 193 5.49 -8.70 -1.69
C TYR A 193 5.69 -7.21 -1.42
N SER A 194 6.89 -6.69 -1.67
CA SER A 194 7.22 -5.30 -1.38
C SER A 194 8.33 -4.76 -2.26
N ALA A 195 8.29 -3.44 -2.48
CA ALA A 195 9.39 -2.71 -3.11
C ALA A 195 10.65 -2.76 -2.25
N VAL A 196 11.79 -2.95 -2.89
CA VAL A 196 13.11 -2.85 -2.25
C VAL A 196 13.74 -1.53 -2.60
N THR A 197 13.96 -0.68 -1.60
CA THR A 197 14.54 0.65 -1.79
C THR A 197 15.37 1.07 -0.59
N ARG A 198 16.35 1.95 -0.83
CA ARG A 198 17.11 2.68 0.20
C ARG A 198 16.76 4.17 0.21
N GLU A 199 15.74 4.57 -0.56
CA GLU A 199 15.31 5.96 -0.65
C GLU A 199 14.68 6.40 0.66
N THR A 200 15.16 7.51 1.22
CA THR A 200 14.67 8.10 2.49
C THR A 200 13.93 9.41 2.27
N PHE A 201 14.09 10.03 1.08
CA PHE A 201 13.42 11.28 0.75
C PHE A 201 12.00 10.99 0.21
N GLY A 202 10.99 11.24 1.05
CA GLY A 202 9.59 10.88 0.79
C GLY A 202 9.02 11.31 -0.56
N PRO A 203 9.20 12.56 -1.03
CA PRO A 203 8.71 12.99 -2.35
C PRO A 203 9.31 12.19 -3.51
N LEU A 204 10.62 11.95 -3.51
CA LEU A 204 11.29 11.16 -4.54
C LEU A 204 10.87 9.69 -4.48
N PHE A 205 10.69 9.16 -3.27
CA PHE A 205 10.15 7.81 -3.07
C PHE A 205 8.74 7.68 -3.68
N ALA A 206 7.86 8.67 -3.46
CA ALA A 206 6.52 8.67 -4.01
C ALA A 206 6.53 8.73 -5.55
N ILE A 207 7.33 9.64 -6.15
CA ILE A 207 7.45 9.77 -7.60
C ILE A 207 7.97 8.45 -8.21
N LYS A 208 9.06 7.91 -7.69
CA LYS A 208 9.63 6.66 -8.20
C LYS A 208 8.65 5.48 -8.07
N GLY A 209 7.90 5.41 -6.98
CA GLY A 209 6.88 4.37 -6.77
C GLY A 209 5.65 4.52 -7.69
N LEU A 210 5.30 5.76 -8.08
CA LEU A 210 4.23 6.00 -9.06
C LEU A 210 4.61 5.51 -10.46
N PHE A 211 5.89 5.59 -10.82
CA PHE A 211 6.38 5.27 -12.17
C PHE A 211 7.13 3.93 -12.27
N GLY A 212 7.05 3.06 -11.25
CA GLY A 212 7.61 1.71 -11.33
C GLY A 212 9.13 1.63 -11.26
N PHE A 213 9.82 2.60 -10.65
CA PHE A 213 11.29 2.61 -10.57
C PHE A 213 11.88 1.77 -9.43
N TYR A 214 11.06 1.00 -8.74
CA TYR A 214 11.54 0.09 -7.69
C TYR A 214 11.27 -1.37 -8.07
N PRO A 215 12.24 -2.26 -7.88
CA PRO A 215 11.98 -3.68 -8.00
C PRO A 215 11.19 -4.18 -6.78
N GLY A 216 10.12 -4.92 -7.04
CA GLY A 216 9.34 -5.64 -6.06
C GLY A 216 9.71 -7.11 -6.00
N TYR A 217 9.74 -7.68 -4.80
CA TYR A 217 10.08 -9.08 -4.57
C TYR A 217 9.11 -9.75 -3.61
N PHE A 218 8.88 -11.03 -3.84
CA PHE A 218 8.31 -11.90 -2.82
C PHE A 218 9.35 -12.20 -1.73
N SER A 219 8.89 -12.28 -0.50
CA SER A 219 9.70 -12.68 0.65
C SER A 219 8.89 -13.56 1.59
N ILE A 220 9.51 -14.58 2.15
CA ILE A 220 8.92 -15.43 3.20
C ILE A 220 9.66 -15.12 4.49
N LEU A 221 8.92 -14.67 5.49
CA LEU A 221 9.45 -14.16 6.77
C LEU A 221 8.63 -14.74 7.94
N PRO A 222 9.21 -14.87 9.14
CA PRO A 222 8.42 -15.17 10.32
C PRO A 222 7.33 -14.12 10.56
N TYR A 223 6.09 -14.55 10.75
CA TYR A 223 4.95 -13.62 10.90
C TYR A 223 5.06 -12.74 12.14
N TYR A 224 5.63 -13.23 13.24
CA TYR A 224 5.84 -12.43 14.45
C TYR A 224 6.65 -11.16 14.21
N ALA A 225 7.62 -11.20 13.28
CA ALA A 225 8.42 -10.03 12.92
C ALA A 225 7.56 -8.95 12.23
N LYS A 226 6.63 -9.37 11.36
CA LYS A 226 5.68 -8.46 10.72
C LYS A 226 4.61 -7.96 11.67
N LEU A 227 4.14 -8.78 12.60
CA LEU A 227 3.26 -8.33 13.68
C LEU A 227 3.90 -7.22 14.51
N GLN A 228 5.16 -7.41 14.93
CA GLN A 228 5.89 -6.39 15.68
C GLN A 228 6.09 -5.11 14.88
N GLU A 229 6.43 -5.22 13.59
CA GLU A 229 6.58 -4.07 12.69
C GLU A 229 5.28 -3.27 12.61
N TYR A 230 4.15 -3.91 12.30
CA TYR A 230 2.89 -3.20 12.07
C TYR A 230 2.20 -2.77 13.37
N SER A 231 2.09 -3.65 14.36
CA SER A 231 1.34 -3.38 15.59
C SER A 231 2.11 -2.49 16.57
N ASP A 232 3.40 -2.75 16.77
CA ASP A 232 4.18 -2.12 17.83
C ASP A 232 4.98 -0.89 17.34
N ILE A 233 5.48 -0.92 16.10
CA ILE A 233 6.30 0.16 15.54
C ILE A 233 5.44 1.15 14.77
N ASP A 234 4.61 0.66 13.84
CA ASP A 234 3.78 1.50 12.97
C ASP A 234 2.43 1.86 13.59
N HIS A 235 2.02 1.20 14.68
CA HIS A 235 0.75 1.41 15.38
C HIS A 235 -0.48 1.20 14.50
N ARG A 236 -0.43 0.20 13.64
CA ARG A 236 -1.51 -0.16 12.71
C ARG A 236 -2.34 -1.30 13.29
N ASP A 237 -3.63 -1.13 13.28
CA ASP A 237 -4.55 -2.22 13.55
C ASP A 237 -4.47 -3.23 12.40
N ILE A 238 -4.67 -4.50 12.73
CA ILE A 238 -4.55 -5.59 11.76
C ILE A 238 -5.88 -6.32 11.67
N TRP A 239 -6.32 -6.56 10.44
CA TRP A 239 -7.44 -7.43 10.13
C TRP A 239 -6.92 -8.70 9.47
N GLU A 240 -7.32 -9.84 9.99
CA GLU A 240 -6.97 -11.16 9.47
C GLU A 240 -8.21 -11.81 8.87
N TYR A 241 -8.13 -12.20 7.61
CA TYR A 241 -9.21 -12.85 6.84
C TYR A 241 -8.78 -14.29 6.54
N PRO A 242 -9.16 -15.30 7.36
CA PRO A 242 -8.83 -16.68 7.07
C PRO A 242 -9.42 -17.11 5.71
N LEU A 243 -8.63 -17.82 4.92
CA LEU A 243 -9.02 -18.28 3.59
C LEU A 243 -9.49 -19.73 3.64
N ASN A 244 -10.53 -20.06 2.87
CA ASN A 244 -11.09 -21.41 2.79
C ASN A 244 -10.39 -22.28 1.72
N LEU A 245 -9.05 -22.28 1.72
CA LEU A 245 -8.23 -23.08 0.82
C LEU A 245 -8.06 -24.50 1.36
N GLN A 246 -8.07 -25.49 0.42
CA GLN A 246 -7.78 -26.88 0.73
C GLN A 246 -6.26 -27.13 0.70
N GLU A 247 -5.81 -28.26 1.23
CA GLU A 247 -4.39 -28.60 1.34
C GLU A 247 -3.66 -28.58 -0.02
N ASP A 248 -4.28 -29.14 -1.05
CA ASP A 248 -3.73 -29.16 -2.41
C ASP A 248 -3.68 -27.76 -3.04
N GLU A 249 -4.65 -26.88 -2.71
CA GLU A 249 -4.67 -25.48 -3.12
C GLU A 249 -3.53 -24.69 -2.43
N ILE A 250 -3.34 -24.92 -1.13
CA ILE A 250 -2.22 -24.32 -0.38
C ILE A 250 -0.88 -24.78 -0.97
N ARG A 251 -0.78 -26.05 -1.36
CA ARG A 251 0.43 -26.56 -2.00
C ARG A 251 0.69 -25.89 -3.34
N ARG A 252 -0.30 -25.69 -4.19
CA ARG A 252 -0.15 -24.95 -5.47
C ARG A 252 0.29 -23.50 -5.25
N LEU A 253 -0.30 -22.81 -4.26
CA LEU A 253 0.11 -21.47 -3.85
C LEU A 253 1.60 -21.43 -3.51
N LEU A 254 2.05 -22.34 -2.65
CA LEU A 254 3.45 -22.39 -2.21
C LEU A 254 4.42 -22.76 -3.33
N MET A 255 4.03 -23.64 -4.24
CA MET A 255 4.84 -23.93 -5.44
C MET A 255 5.04 -22.68 -6.28
N HIS A 256 3.98 -21.89 -6.49
CA HIS A 256 4.05 -20.67 -7.27
C HIS A 256 4.93 -19.61 -6.59
N VAL A 257 4.74 -19.39 -5.29
CA VAL A 257 5.58 -18.45 -4.51
C VAL A 257 7.05 -18.88 -4.52
N PHE A 258 7.32 -20.19 -4.48
CA PHE A 258 8.68 -20.72 -4.55
C PHE A 258 9.36 -20.42 -5.89
N GLU A 259 8.64 -20.46 -7.01
CA GLU A 259 9.16 -20.05 -8.32
C GLU A 259 9.55 -18.57 -8.39
N MET A 260 8.88 -17.74 -7.58
CA MET A 260 9.11 -16.29 -7.50
C MET A 260 10.30 -15.91 -6.60
N ASP A 261 10.99 -16.88 -5.99
CA ASP A 261 12.15 -16.63 -5.12
C ASP A 261 13.28 -15.91 -5.90
N PHE A 262 13.65 -14.70 -5.43
CA PHE A 262 14.61 -13.78 -6.07
C PHE A 262 14.23 -13.29 -7.48
N ILE A 263 12.98 -13.40 -7.87
CA ILE A 263 12.44 -12.86 -9.12
C ILE A 263 11.78 -11.51 -8.83
N TYR A 264 12.04 -10.51 -9.68
CA TYR A 264 11.48 -9.18 -9.50
C TYR A 264 10.50 -8.80 -10.61
N SER A 265 9.57 -7.92 -10.24
CA SER A 265 8.77 -7.12 -11.16
C SER A 265 8.89 -5.65 -10.79
N ASP A 266 8.68 -4.74 -11.72
CA ASP A 266 8.61 -3.32 -11.41
C ASP A 266 7.41 -3.05 -10.50
N TYR A 267 7.63 -2.29 -9.42
CA TYR A 267 6.62 -2.04 -8.38
C TYR A 267 5.96 -0.69 -8.59
N PHE A 268 4.68 -0.70 -8.89
CA PHE A 268 3.84 0.51 -9.03
C PHE A 268 2.92 0.67 -7.84
N PHE A 269 2.80 1.87 -7.28
CA PHE A 269 1.95 2.11 -6.11
C PHE A 269 0.46 1.91 -6.38
N PHE A 270 0.01 2.15 -7.60
CA PHE A 270 -1.40 2.10 -7.99
C PHE A 270 -1.78 0.96 -8.93
N ASP A 271 -0.86 0.08 -9.28
CA ASP A 271 -1.12 -1.01 -10.21
C ASP A 271 -0.48 -2.30 -9.70
N GLU A 272 0.76 -2.60 -10.06
CA GLU A 272 1.49 -3.81 -9.68
C GLU A 272 2.07 -3.71 -8.25
N ASN A 273 1.24 -3.37 -7.29
CA ASN A 273 1.63 -3.20 -5.89
C ASN A 273 1.62 -4.52 -5.08
N CYS A 274 1.80 -4.40 -3.76
CA CYS A 274 1.84 -5.56 -2.87
C CYS A 274 0.59 -6.42 -2.94
N SER A 275 -0.58 -5.81 -3.00
CA SER A 275 -1.84 -6.53 -2.97
C SER A 275 -2.15 -7.22 -4.29
N TYR A 276 -1.87 -6.58 -5.41
CA TYR A 276 -2.10 -7.16 -6.73
C TYR A 276 -1.23 -8.39 -6.98
N ASN A 277 0.06 -8.29 -6.66
CA ASN A 277 0.98 -9.42 -6.84
C ASN A 277 0.62 -10.62 -5.95
N LEU A 278 -0.02 -10.41 -4.80
CA LEU A 278 -0.51 -11.51 -3.96
C LEU A 278 -1.76 -12.21 -4.51
N LEU A 279 -2.46 -11.63 -5.49
CA LEU A 279 -3.59 -12.29 -6.14
C LEU A 279 -3.14 -13.45 -7.05
N PHE A 280 -1.96 -13.37 -7.66
CA PHE A 280 -1.44 -14.45 -8.51
C PHE A 280 -1.24 -15.77 -7.76
N PRO A 281 -0.61 -15.82 -6.57
CA PRO A 281 -0.59 -17.03 -5.76
C PRO A 281 -1.98 -17.56 -5.38
N LEU A 282 -2.97 -16.68 -5.16
CA LEU A 282 -4.34 -17.10 -4.86
C LEU A 282 -5.04 -17.70 -6.09
N ASP A 283 -4.87 -17.09 -7.27
CA ASP A 283 -5.37 -17.64 -8.53
C ASP A 283 -4.64 -18.93 -8.91
N ALA A 284 -3.33 -19.05 -8.60
CA ALA A 284 -2.59 -20.29 -8.77
C ALA A 284 -3.08 -21.40 -7.81
N ALA A 285 -3.52 -21.05 -6.60
CA ALA A 285 -4.15 -21.98 -5.67
C ALA A 285 -5.47 -22.51 -6.21
N ARG A 286 -6.37 -21.60 -6.60
CA ARG A 286 -7.73 -21.89 -7.09
C ARG A 286 -8.01 -21.09 -8.36
N PRO A 287 -7.77 -21.67 -9.56
CA PRO A 287 -7.87 -20.95 -10.84
C PRO A 287 -9.24 -20.35 -11.13
N SER A 288 -10.31 -20.90 -10.55
CA SER A 288 -11.68 -20.40 -10.72
C SER A 288 -11.96 -19.05 -10.05
N LEU A 289 -11.03 -18.52 -9.26
CA LEU A 289 -11.19 -17.22 -8.58
C LEU A 289 -11.09 -16.04 -9.55
N HIS A 290 -10.16 -16.07 -10.51
CA HIS A 290 -9.91 -14.99 -11.49
C HIS A 290 -9.75 -13.62 -10.85
N LEU A 291 -9.10 -13.53 -9.67
CA LEU A 291 -8.95 -12.29 -8.91
C LEU A 291 -8.12 -11.26 -9.66
N THR A 292 -7.08 -11.70 -10.35
CA THR A 292 -6.20 -10.81 -11.13
C THR A 292 -6.88 -10.18 -12.34
N ASP A 293 -8.04 -10.70 -12.78
CA ASP A 293 -8.79 -10.20 -13.93
C ASP A 293 -9.90 -9.20 -13.55
N GLN A 294 -10.23 -9.09 -12.26
CA GLN A 294 -11.34 -8.25 -11.77
C GLN A 294 -10.95 -6.75 -11.65
N LEU A 295 -9.66 -6.44 -11.56
CA LEU A 295 -9.14 -5.09 -11.34
C LEU A 295 -8.68 -4.47 -12.67
N SER A 296 -9.17 -3.27 -13.00
CA SER A 296 -9.05 -2.75 -14.37
C SER A 296 -8.05 -1.61 -14.60
N LEU A 297 -7.95 -0.61 -13.72
CA LEU A 297 -7.14 0.59 -13.97
C LEU A 297 -6.14 0.93 -12.87
N TRP A 298 -6.50 0.68 -11.62
CA TRP A 298 -5.65 0.87 -10.44
C TRP A 298 -6.09 -0.09 -9.36
N VAL A 299 -5.15 -0.45 -8.51
CA VAL A 299 -5.35 -1.45 -7.47
C VAL A 299 -5.10 -0.84 -6.11
N ILE A 300 -6.13 -0.79 -5.30
CA ILE A 300 -6.05 -0.38 -3.89
C ILE A 300 -6.04 -1.65 -3.01
N PRO A 301 -5.13 -1.76 -2.03
CA PRO A 301 -5.06 -2.96 -1.17
C PRO A 301 -6.39 -3.36 -0.53
N LEU A 302 -7.22 -2.40 -0.17
CA LEU A 302 -8.54 -2.67 0.38
C LEU A 302 -9.51 -3.29 -0.64
N ASP A 303 -9.40 -2.91 -1.92
CA ASP A 303 -10.28 -3.45 -2.97
C ASP A 303 -9.95 -4.92 -3.26
N THR A 304 -8.68 -5.32 -3.18
CA THR A 304 -8.30 -6.75 -3.32
C THR A 304 -8.89 -7.64 -2.22
N ILE A 305 -9.08 -7.10 -1.01
CA ILE A 305 -9.78 -7.80 0.08
C ILE A 305 -11.26 -7.94 -0.22
N ARG A 306 -11.88 -6.86 -0.74
CA ARG A 306 -13.30 -6.87 -1.15
C ARG A 306 -13.55 -7.90 -2.25
N ASP A 307 -12.64 -8.02 -3.22
CA ASP A 307 -12.75 -9.01 -4.30
C ASP A 307 -12.54 -10.43 -3.80
N ALA A 308 -11.57 -10.67 -2.92
CA ALA A 308 -11.40 -11.96 -2.27
C ALA A 308 -12.65 -12.37 -1.46
N LYS A 309 -13.28 -11.43 -0.77
CA LYS A 309 -14.53 -11.65 -0.04
C LYS A 309 -15.70 -11.92 -0.99
N LYS A 310 -15.85 -11.12 -2.03
CA LYS A 310 -16.90 -11.27 -3.06
C LYS A 310 -16.82 -12.61 -3.76
N SER A 311 -15.60 -13.14 -3.97
CA SER A 311 -15.36 -14.47 -4.54
C SER A 311 -15.61 -15.60 -3.54
N GLY A 312 -16.07 -15.33 -2.32
CA GLY A 312 -16.32 -16.33 -1.29
C GLY A 312 -15.06 -17.01 -0.74
N LEU A 313 -13.88 -16.43 -0.95
CA LEU A 313 -12.61 -17.00 -0.53
C LEU A 313 -12.35 -16.82 0.97
N THR A 314 -12.88 -15.76 1.59
CA THR A 314 -12.61 -15.41 2.99
C THR A 314 -13.68 -15.90 3.95
N SER A 315 -13.25 -16.30 5.15
CA SER A 315 -14.10 -16.54 6.31
C SER A 315 -14.30 -15.25 7.13
N GLU A 316 -14.88 -15.38 8.35
CA GLU A 316 -15.05 -14.24 9.25
C GLU A 316 -13.71 -13.61 9.66
N ALA A 317 -13.66 -12.29 9.62
CA ALA A 317 -12.45 -11.54 9.88
C ALA A 317 -12.14 -11.45 11.38
N ILE A 318 -10.87 -11.51 11.74
CA ILE A 318 -10.37 -11.39 13.11
C ILE A 318 -9.67 -10.04 13.25
N TYR A 319 -10.06 -9.28 14.28
CA TYR A 319 -9.48 -7.99 14.60
C TYR A 319 -8.34 -8.11 15.60
N ARG A 320 -7.22 -7.45 15.31
CA ARG A 320 -6.09 -7.30 16.23
C ARG A 320 -5.76 -5.83 16.40
N PRO A 321 -6.10 -5.24 17.56
CA PRO A 321 -5.77 -3.84 17.84
C PRO A 321 -4.26 -3.66 17.97
N SER A 322 -3.78 -2.53 17.46
CA SER A 322 -2.41 -2.08 17.69
C SER A 322 -2.19 -1.71 19.15
N ARG A 323 -0.92 -1.63 19.55
CA ARG A 323 -0.57 -1.14 20.88
C ARG A 323 -1.13 0.27 21.14
N ALA A 324 -1.08 1.15 20.16
CA ALA A 324 -1.64 2.49 20.31
C ALA A 324 -3.16 2.47 20.51
N THR A 325 -3.87 1.60 19.81
CA THR A 325 -5.32 1.43 19.97
C THR A 325 -5.65 0.88 21.36
N ARG A 326 -4.88 -0.11 21.86
CA ARG A 326 -5.04 -0.62 23.25
C ARG A 326 -4.80 0.46 24.28
N ILE A 327 -3.73 1.25 24.15
CA ILE A 327 -3.43 2.36 25.07
C ILE A 327 -4.59 3.38 25.08
N LYS A 328 -5.09 3.77 23.91
CA LYS A 328 -6.22 4.71 23.81
C LYS A 328 -7.50 4.15 24.42
N TYR A 329 -7.76 2.86 24.21
CA TYR A 329 -8.93 2.20 24.79
C TYR A 329 -8.84 2.14 26.32
N LEU A 330 -7.74 1.64 26.89
CA LEU A 330 -7.54 1.61 28.34
C LEU A 330 -7.60 3.03 28.95
N ALA A 331 -6.98 4.01 28.30
CA ALA A 331 -7.05 5.40 28.72
C ALA A 331 -8.51 5.93 28.74
N SER A 332 -9.34 5.52 27.78
CA SER A 332 -10.73 5.96 27.72
C SER A 332 -11.64 5.44 28.84
N LEU A 333 -11.19 4.38 29.53
CA LEU A 333 -11.87 3.81 30.69
C LEU A 333 -11.51 4.51 32.00
N LEU A 334 -10.48 5.39 31.98
CA LEU A 334 -9.93 6.02 33.18
C LEU A 334 -10.15 7.55 33.17
N PRO A 335 -10.41 8.17 34.32
CA PRO A 335 -10.42 9.64 34.44
C PRO A 335 -9.03 10.24 34.23
N ALA A 336 -8.98 11.53 33.95
CA ALA A 336 -7.75 12.22 33.51
C ALA A 336 -6.58 12.15 34.54
N ASP A 337 -6.89 12.20 35.82
CA ASP A 337 -5.90 12.07 36.92
C ASP A 337 -5.27 10.66 36.93
N ARG A 338 -6.04 9.62 36.68
CA ARG A 338 -5.56 8.24 36.59
C ARG A 338 -4.77 7.97 35.31
N GLN A 339 -5.18 8.57 34.19
CA GLN A 339 -4.38 8.56 32.97
C GLN A 339 -3.00 9.22 33.21
N LYS A 340 -2.97 10.33 33.97
CA LYS A 340 -1.73 10.99 34.37
C LYS A 340 -0.86 10.08 35.24
N ALA A 341 -1.45 9.42 36.26
CA ALA A 341 -0.75 8.47 37.10
C ALA A 341 -0.13 7.32 36.28
N ALA A 342 -0.89 6.72 35.37
CA ALA A 342 -0.39 5.65 34.49
C ALA A 342 0.83 6.13 33.67
N ARG A 343 0.79 7.35 33.13
CA ARG A 343 1.90 7.93 32.39
C ARG A 343 3.11 8.19 33.27
N GLU A 344 2.92 8.68 34.49
CA GLU A 344 4.00 8.95 35.45
C GLU A 344 4.67 7.67 35.92
N ILE A 345 3.92 6.60 36.17
CA ILE A 345 4.43 5.26 36.47
C ILE A 345 5.27 4.73 35.30
N ALA A 346 4.74 4.74 34.07
CA ALA A 346 5.45 4.28 32.90
C ALA A 346 6.75 5.05 32.63
N THR A 347 6.76 6.36 32.88
CA THR A 347 7.96 7.21 32.72
C THR A 347 8.91 7.13 33.91
N GLY A 348 8.56 6.42 34.99
CA GLY A 348 9.38 6.27 36.20
C GLY A 348 9.38 7.50 37.12
N ARG A 349 8.42 8.41 36.96
CA ARG A 349 8.23 9.60 37.79
C ARG A 349 7.45 9.27 39.08
N GLN A 350 6.69 8.17 39.06
CA GLN A 350 5.90 7.69 40.18
C GLN A 350 6.14 6.20 40.38
N ASP A 351 6.24 5.77 41.64
CA ASP A 351 6.37 4.33 41.96
C ASP A 351 5.00 3.65 41.86
N PRO A 352 4.88 2.50 41.19
CA PRO A 352 3.61 1.78 41.07
C PRO A 352 3.04 1.30 42.42
N GLU A 353 3.89 1.12 43.45
CA GLU A 353 3.44 0.65 44.76
C GLU A 353 2.49 1.65 45.49
N ILE A 354 2.45 2.93 45.07
CA ILE A 354 1.47 3.90 45.58
C ILE A 354 0.02 3.44 45.36
N LEU A 355 -0.21 2.62 44.36
CA LEU A 355 -1.54 2.07 44.06
C LEU A 355 -1.96 0.95 45.02
N LEU A 356 -1.06 0.47 45.91
CA LEU A 356 -1.41 -0.51 46.93
C LEU A 356 -2.12 0.12 48.13
N GLU A 357 -2.12 1.46 48.24
CA GLU A 357 -2.86 2.16 49.30
C GLU A 357 -4.38 1.94 49.18
N PRO A 358 -5.11 1.85 50.35
CA PRO A 358 -6.51 1.39 50.37
C PRO A 358 -7.54 2.30 49.68
N GLN A 359 -7.16 3.52 49.33
CA GLN A 359 -8.10 4.62 48.95
C GLN A 359 -8.69 4.56 47.55
N THR A 360 -8.36 3.59 46.70
CA THR A 360 -8.81 3.51 45.32
C THR A 360 -9.46 2.15 45.02
N ASP A 361 -10.41 2.13 44.08
CA ASP A 361 -11.07 0.90 43.61
C ASP A 361 -10.01 -0.09 43.02
N PRO A 362 -10.05 -1.38 43.40
CA PRO A 362 -9.12 -2.39 42.88
C PRO A 362 -9.12 -2.53 41.35
N GLU A 363 -10.28 -2.40 40.71
CA GLU A 363 -10.40 -2.47 39.25
C GLU A 363 -9.69 -1.28 38.57
N GLU A 364 -9.90 -0.07 39.10
CA GLU A 364 -9.24 1.14 38.61
C GLU A 364 -7.72 1.08 38.76
N LYS A 365 -7.20 0.54 39.90
CA LYS A 365 -5.76 0.32 40.12
C LYS A 365 -5.16 -0.62 39.08
N THR A 366 -5.88 -1.69 38.80
CA THR A 366 -5.52 -2.69 37.80
C THR A 366 -5.40 -2.05 36.40
N LEU A 367 -6.42 -1.31 35.99
CA LEU A 367 -6.42 -0.57 34.72
C LEU A 367 -5.26 0.42 34.59
N VAL A 368 -4.93 1.14 35.69
CA VAL A 368 -3.79 2.08 35.70
C VAL A 368 -2.48 1.34 35.46
N LEU A 369 -2.27 0.18 36.08
CA LEU A 369 -1.04 -0.61 35.89
C LEU A 369 -0.97 -1.24 34.51
N ASP A 370 -2.08 -1.76 34.00
CA ASP A 370 -2.15 -2.33 32.65
C ASP A 370 -1.88 -1.26 31.59
N LEU A 371 -2.46 -0.06 31.73
CA LEU A 371 -2.16 1.09 30.89
C LEU A 371 -0.70 1.54 31.00
N SER A 372 -0.14 1.53 32.23
CA SER A 372 1.28 1.86 32.46
C SER A 372 2.20 0.87 31.76
N SER A 373 1.88 -0.42 31.82
CA SER A 373 2.61 -1.50 31.17
C SER A 373 2.60 -1.34 29.63
N GLU A 374 1.43 -1.13 29.02
CA GLU A 374 1.29 -0.93 27.58
C GLU A 374 2.02 0.33 27.11
N TYR A 375 1.92 1.43 27.88
CA TYR A 375 2.60 2.67 27.52
C TYR A 375 4.13 2.58 27.69
N LEU A 376 4.62 1.90 28.71
CA LEU A 376 6.06 1.63 28.89
C LEU A 376 6.63 0.82 27.72
N GLN A 377 5.92 -0.22 27.27
CA GLN A 377 6.31 -1.02 26.12
C GLN A 377 6.28 -0.17 24.81
N TYR A 378 5.30 0.74 24.66
CA TYR A 378 5.29 1.71 23.57
C TYR A 378 6.54 2.62 23.60
N LEU A 379 6.88 3.18 24.76
CA LEU A 379 8.06 4.04 24.91
C LEU A 379 9.35 3.28 24.57
N TYR A 380 9.42 2.01 24.94
CA TYR A 380 10.54 1.13 24.60
C TYR A 380 10.63 0.87 23.09
N SER A 381 9.52 0.55 22.42
CA SER A 381 9.50 0.35 20.96
C SER A 381 9.92 1.59 20.19
N LYS A 382 9.64 2.78 20.73
CA LYS A 382 10.09 4.09 20.20
C LYS A 382 11.51 4.48 20.63
N LYS A 383 12.25 3.57 21.29
CA LYS A 383 13.61 3.80 21.80
C LYS A 383 13.72 5.02 22.74
N LYS A 384 12.62 5.36 23.44
CA LYS A 384 12.58 6.46 24.43
C LYS A 384 12.97 6.02 25.85
N VAL A 385 13.15 4.72 26.06
CA VAL A 385 13.54 4.12 27.34
C VAL A 385 14.65 3.10 27.05
N THR A 386 15.68 3.07 27.90
CA THR A 386 16.78 2.10 27.81
C THR A 386 16.33 0.70 28.21
N ILE A 387 17.07 -0.33 27.79
CA ILE A 387 16.76 -1.73 28.17
C ILE A 387 16.75 -1.93 29.70
N PRO A 388 17.75 -1.47 30.49
CA PRO A 388 17.74 -1.62 31.94
C PRO A 388 16.56 -0.92 32.61
N ASP A 389 16.25 0.32 32.18
CA ASP A 389 15.11 1.06 32.74
C ASP A 389 13.78 0.38 32.42
N PHE A 390 13.63 -0.09 31.17
CA PHE A 390 12.45 -0.85 30.76
C PHE A 390 12.27 -2.09 31.63
N GLN A 391 13.30 -2.92 31.75
CA GLN A 391 13.23 -4.15 32.53
C GLN A 391 12.91 -3.89 34.02
N GLY A 392 13.54 -2.86 34.62
CA GLY A 392 13.32 -2.49 36.01
C GLY A 392 11.89 -2.02 36.28
N ARG A 393 11.41 -1.06 35.45
CA ARG A 393 10.04 -0.51 35.59
C ARG A 393 8.98 -1.55 35.27
N PHE A 394 9.17 -2.31 34.20
CA PHE A 394 8.22 -3.35 33.78
C PHE A 394 8.05 -4.42 34.89
N ARG A 395 9.16 -4.87 35.46
CA ARG A 395 9.12 -5.82 36.61
C ARG A 395 8.36 -5.26 37.80
N LYS A 396 8.61 -4.00 38.20
CA LYS A 396 7.89 -3.34 39.28
C LYS A 396 6.38 -3.25 39.01
N ILE A 397 5.99 -2.84 37.81
CA ILE A 397 4.59 -2.77 37.42
C ILE A 397 3.92 -4.14 37.53
N LEU A 398 4.55 -5.21 37.00
CA LEU A 398 4.01 -6.56 37.07
C LEU A 398 3.94 -7.10 38.51
N GLN A 399 4.96 -6.82 39.35
CA GLN A 399 4.95 -7.21 40.77
C GLN A 399 3.83 -6.51 41.52
N THR A 400 3.63 -5.22 41.32
CA THR A 400 2.52 -4.46 41.95
C THR A 400 1.17 -4.97 41.45
N ARG A 401 1.04 -5.26 40.13
CA ARG A 401 -0.17 -5.84 39.57
C ARG A 401 -0.53 -7.20 40.17
N SER A 402 0.49 -8.05 40.37
CA SER A 402 0.31 -9.38 40.97
C SER A 402 -0.16 -9.30 42.42
N ARG A 403 0.27 -8.26 43.21
CA ARG A 403 -0.17 -8.08 44.60
C ARG A 403 -1.63 -7.61 44.73
N LEU A 404 -2.20 -6.97 43.69
CA LEU A 404 -3.61 -6.56 43.71
C LEU A 404 -4.56 -7.75 43.60
N GLY A 405 -4.07 -8.91 43.17
CA GLY A 405 -4.92 -10.07 42.90
C GLY A 405 -5.88 -9.82 41.73
N GLY A 406 -6.81 -10.72 41.56
CA GLY A 406 -7.80 -10.65 40.45
C GLY A 406 -7.36 -11.47 39.26
N ALA A 407 -8.35 -11.99 38.52
CA ALA A 407 -8.12 -12.67 37.26
C ALA A 407 -7.54 -11.66 36.23
N GLU A 408 -6.69 -12.12 35.33
CA GLU A 408 -6.35 -11.39 34.11
C GLU A 408 -7.65 -11.21 33.31
N GLU A 409 -8.37 -10.11 33.55
CA GLU A 409 -9.40 -9.70 32.62
C GLU A 409 -8.68 -9.20 31.37
N GLU A 410 -8.74 -9.98 30.32
CA GLU A 410 -8.30 -9.58 29.00
C GLU A 410 -9.29 -8.51 28.49
N TYR A 411 -8.92 -7.24 28.65
CA TYR A 411 -9.72 -6.12 28.11
C TYR A 411 -9.78 -6.22 26.59
N ARG A 412 -10.90 -6.72 26.10
CA ARG A 412 -11.12 -6.84 24.67
C ARG A 412 -11.48 -5.47 24.08
N VAL A 413 -10.57 -4.93 23.32
CA VAL A 413 -10.85 -3.73 22.51
C VAL A 413 -11.95 -4.06 21.51
N PRO A 414 -13.10 -3.36 21.53
CA PRO A 414 -14.17 -3.62 20.58
C PRO A 414 -13.67 -3.33 19.16
N PRO A 415 -13.94 -4.24 18.20
CA PRO A 415 -13.53 -4.02 16.83
C PRO A 415 -14.28 -2.82 16.22
N PRO A 416 -13.60 -1.91 15.51
CA PRO A 416 -14.27 -0.88 14.73
C PRO A 416 -14.98 -1.50 13.52
N VAL A 417 -15.71 -0.69 12.75
CA VAL A 417 -16.25 -1.13 11.46
C VAL A 417 -15.08 -1.58 10.57
N ARG A 418 -15.23 -2.76 9.97
CA ARG A 418 -14.18 -3.33 9.13
C ARG A 418 -13.91 -2.46 7.89
N PRO A 419 -12.63 -2.34 7.47
CA PRO A 419 -12.28 -1.56 6.27
C PRO A 419 -13.03 -1.98 5.00
N ASP A 420 -13.26 -3.28 4.80
CA ASP A 420 -13.99 -3.82 3.64
C ASP A 420 -15.50 -3.47 3.65
N GLU A 421 -16.03 -3.03 4.79
CA GLU A 421 -17.41 -2.58 4.95
C GLU A 421 -17.59 -1.08 4.71
N GLY A 422 -16.52 -0.30 4.63
CA GLY A 422 -16.55 1.11 4.24
C GLY A 422 -17.00 1.32 2.79
N HIS A 423 -17.21 2.59 2.38
CA HIS A 423 -17.54 2.94 0.98
C HIS A 423 -16.45 2.46 0.01
N LEU A 424 -16.77 2.36 -1.28
CA LEU A 424 -15.80 1.96 -2.32
C LEU A 424 -14.79 3.09 -2.60
N SER A 425 -13.68 2.76 -3.25
CA SER A 425 -12.51 3.63 -3.31
C SER A 425 -12.62 4.73 -4.36
N ASN A 426 -13.33 4.46 -5.45
CA ASN A 426 -13.57 5.42 -6.53
C ASN A 426 -14.79 6.28 -6.23
N ARG A 427 -14.81 7.53 -6.72
CA ARG A 427 -15.97 8.41 -6.57
C ARG A 427 -16.28 9.13 -7.88
N PHE A 428 -17.53 9.02 -8.33
CA PHE A 428 -18.13 9.92 -9.29
C PHE A 428 -18.92 11.00 -8.55
N ARG A 429 -18.80 12.25 -8.99
CA ARG A 429 -19.53 13.40 -8.45
C ARG A 429 -20.30 14.10 -9.55
N ALA A 430 -21.58 14.41 -9.31
CA ALA A 430 -22.38 15.33 -10.11
C ALA A 430 -22.82 16.49 -9.21
N ALA A 431 -22.59 17.72 -9.62
CA ALA A 431 -22.92 18.91 -8.82
C ALA A 431 -23.59 20.00 -9.64
N LEU A 432 -24.42 20.76 -8.94
CA LEU A 432 -25.03 22.01 -9.41
C LEU A 432 -24.66 23.11 -8.42
N GLY A 433 -24.41 24.31 -8.89
CA GLY A 433 -24.05 25.39 -7.99
C GLY A 433 -24.04 26.76 -8.63
N PHE A 434 -23.72 27.73 -7.79
CA PHE A 434 -23.53 29.13 -8.19
C PHE A 434 -22.16 29.60 -7.73
N ARG A 435 -21.42 30.27 -8.62
CA ARG A 435 -20.19 30.98 -8.31
C ARG A 435 -20.39 32.44 -8.69
N LYS A 436 -20.31 33.35 -7.72
CA LYS A 436 -20.89 34.68 -7.85
C LYS A 436 -22.38 34.55 -8.22
N SER A 437 -22.81 35.11 -9.36
CA SER A 437 -24.18 34.97 -9.90
C SER A 437 -24.26 33.95 -11.06
N SER A 438 -23.16 33.30 -11.43
CA SER A 438 -23.12 32.35 -12.57
C SER A 438 -23.47 30.95 -12.11
N PHE A 439 -24.51 30.37 -12.71
CA PHE A 439 -24.90 28.99 -12.50
C PHE A 439 -23.93 28.05 -13.22
N PHE A 440 -23.55 26.95 -12.55
CA PHE A 440 -22.73 25.93 -13.13
C PHE A 440 -23.24 24.51 -12.87
N GLN A 441 -22.88 23.62 -13.77
CA GLN A 441 -22.97 22.18 -13.63
C GLN A 441 -21.55 21.61 -13.59
N GLU A 442 -21.31 20.60 -12.74
CA GLU A 442 -20.00 20.03 -12.60
C GLU A 442 -20.06 18.51 -12.52
N ILE A 443 -19.14 17.84 -13.19
CA ILE A 443 -18.90 16.42 -13.03
C ILE A 443 -17.46 16.22 -12.54
N GLY A 444 -17.27 15.24 -11.67
CA GLY A 444 -15.96 14.93 -11.10
C GLY A 444 -15.73 13.43 -10.99
N LEU A 445 -14.47 13.05 -11.11
CA LEU A 445 -14.01 11.67 -10.93
C LEU A 445 -12.80 11.66 -10.00
N ARG A 446 -12.85 10.83 -8.97
CA ARG A 446 -11.74 10.56 -8.06
C ARG A 446 -11.44 9.05 -8.06
N PRO A 447 -10.29 8.63 -8.59
CA PRO A 447 -9.86 7.24 -8.60
C PRO A 447 -9.56 6.65 -7.22
N ALA A 448 -9.01 7.45 -6.30
CA ALA A 448 -8.61 7.01 -4.97
C ALA A 448 -8.60 8.20 -3.99
N TYR A 449 -8.89 8.04 -2.78
CA TYR A 449 -9.28 6.87 -2.01
C TYR A 449 -10.39 7.27 -1.02
N HIS A 450 -10.12 8.26 -0.12
CA HIS A 450 -11.02 8.77 0.93
C HIS A 450 -10.81 10.27 1.12
N GLN A 451 -11.88 11.02 1.29
CA GLN A 451 -11.86 12.46 1.54
C GLN A 451 -12.39 12.76 2.95
N LEU A 452 -11.91 13.85 3.56
CA LEU A 452 -12.19 14.23 4.94
C LEU A 452 -13.68 14.22 5.32
N LEU A 453 -14.56 14.52 4.37
CA LEU A 453 -16.01 14.54 4.58
C LEU A 453 -16.74 13.27 4.14
N ASP A 454 -16.05 12.31 3.55
CA ASP A 454 -16.64 11.00 3.27
C ASP A 454 -16.96 10.29 4.59
N ASP A 455 -17.75 9.24 4.55
CA ASP A 455 -18.10 8.44 5.72
C ASP A 455 -16.84 7.74 6.27
N ASP A 456 -16.50 7.97 7.55
CA ASP A 456 -15.31 7.40 8.18
C ASP A 456 -15.43 5.91 8.51
N ARG A 457 -16.61 5.29 8.36
CA ARG A 457 -16.78 3.85 8.66
C ARG A 457 -15.86 3.00 7.78
N GLY A 458 -14.96 2.26 8.43
CA GLY A 458 -13.91 1.48 7.76
C GLY A 458 -12.68 2.28 7.32
N TYR A 459 -12.60 3.57 7.62
CA TYR A 459 -11.50 4.47 7.31
C TYR A 459 -10.92 5.13 8.57
N ILE A 460 -9.79 5.81 8.42
CA ILE A 460 -9.16 6.55 9.52
C ILE A 460 -9.84 7.91 9.66
N GLU A 461 -10.45 8.17 10.80
CA GLU A 461 -11.04 9.47 11.12
C GLU A 461 -10.01 10.61 11.03
N GLY A 462 -10.37 11.71 10.37
CA GLY A 462 -9.47 12.85 10.19
C GLY A 462 -8.39 12.65 9.14
N ALA A 463 -8.45 11.58 8.37
CA ALA A 463 -7.56 11.33 7.25
C ALA A 463 -8.22 11.70 5.92
N GLN A 464 -7.43 12.30 5.02
CA GLN A 464 -7.78 12.46 3.61
C GLN A 464 -6.63 11.93 2.78
N ILE A 465 -6.95 11.08 1.81
CA ILE A 465 -5.99 10.54 0.86
C ILE A 465 -6.67 10.57 -0.50
N VAL A 466 -6.31 11.54 -1.32
CA VAL A 466 -6.92 11.78 -2.64
C VAL A 466 -5.83 11.78 -3.70
N PHE A 467 -6.06 11.03 -4.76
CA PHE A 467 -5.22 10.99 -5.94
C PHE A 467 -6.09 11.12 -7.19
N GLY A 468 -5.67 11.99 -8.10
CA GLY A 468 -6.28 12.14 -9.42
C GLY A 468 -7.69 12.72 -9.43
N ASP A 469 -8.15 13.46 -8.40
CA ASP A 469 -9.51 14.03 -8.36
C ASP A 469 -9.65 15.17 -9.37
N ALA A 470 -10.31 14.88 -10.48
CA ALA A 470 -10.58 15.84 -11.56
C ALA A 470 -12.03 16.32 -11.54
N ALA A 471 -12.25 17.59 -11.87
CA ALA A 471 -13.59 18.16 -12.03
C ALA A 471 -13.68 19.04 -13.28
N LEU A 472 -14.68 18.76 -14.11
CA LEU A 472 -15.07 19.56 -15.27
C LEU A 472 -16.32 20.33 -14.95
N ARG A 473 -16.31 21.65 -15.19
CA ARG A 473 -17.40 22.57 -14.88
C ARG A 473 -17.89 23.27 -16.15
N TYR A 474 -19.19 23.29 -16.34
CA TYR A 474 -19.84 23.99 -17.41
C TYR A 474 -20.65 25.19 -16.86
N TYR A 475 -20.35 26.38 -17.37
CA TYR A 475 -21.08 27.61 -17.05
C TYR A 475 -22.11 27.88 -18.15
N SER A 476 -23.40 27.81 -17.79
CA SER A 476 -24.49 27.94 -18.77
C SER A 476 -24.59 29.35 -19.37
N ALA A 477 -24.27 30.39 -18.59
CA ALA A 477 -24.35 31.79 -19.04
C ALA A 477 -23.34 32.08 -20.17
N ASP A 478 -22.14 31.53 -20.06
CA ASP A 478 -21.04 31.81 -20.98
C ASP A 478 -20.84 30.70 -22.01
N ASN A 479 -21.62 29.63 -21.96
CA ASN A 479 -21.46 28.40 -22.77
C ASN A 479 -20.03 27.87 -22.71
N LYS A 480 -19.42 27.88 -21.51
CA LYS A 480 -17.99 27.60 -21.30
C LYS A 480 -17.78 26.34 -20.47
N LEU A 481 -17.08 25.35 -21.04
CA LEU A 481 -16.62 24.16 -20.35
C LEU A 481 -15.16 24.37 -19.91
N VAL A 482 -14.86 24.15 -18.63
CA VAL A 482 -13.53 24.34 -18.06
C VAL A 482 -13.10 23.17 -17.18
N LEU A 483 -11.82 22.87 -17.17
CA LEU A 483 -11.22 22.08 -16.10
C LEU A 483 -11.20 22.96 -14.84
N GLN A 484 -12.02 22.60 -13.83
CA GLN A 484 -12.12 23.35 -12.58
C GLN A 484 -10.96 23.03 -11.65
N LYS A 485 -10.63 21.75 -11.55
CA LYS A 485 -9.49 21.26 -10.77
C LYS A 485 -8.99 19.92 -11.28
N LEU A 486 -7.73 19.64 -10.96
CA LEU A 486 -7.09 18.34 -11.05
C LEU A 486 -6.14 18.21 -9.86
N ASP A 487 -6.62 17.65 -8.74
CA ASP A 487 -5.76 17.30 -7.62
C ASP A 487 -4.94 16.05 -8.01
N ILE A 488 -3.65 16.22 -8.24
CA ILE A 488 -2.76 15.09 -8.48
C ILE A 488 -2.60 14.32 -7.18
N ILE A 489 -2.32 15.05 -6.08
CA ILE A 489 -2.22 14.52 -4.72
C ILE A 489 -2.87 15.55 -3.78
N ASP A 490 -3.75 15.09 -2.88
CA ASP A 490 -4.26 15.89 -1.77
C ASP A 490 -4.39 14.99 -0.53
N ILE A 491 -3.41 15.08 0.34
CA ILE A 491 -3.29 14.29 1.57
C ILE A 491 -3.38 15.23 2.76
N LEU A 492 -4.23 14.87 3.72
CA LEU A 492 -4.37 15.55 5.00
C LEU A 492 -4.46 14.52 6.12
N SER A 493 -3.59 14.67 7.12
CA SER A 493 -3.54 13.84 8.32
C SER A 493 -3.83 14.68 9.55
N LEU A 494 -5.07 14.65 10.03
CA LEU A 494 -5.47 15.26 11.30
C LEU A 494 -5.39 14.22 12.41
N SER A 495 -4.19 14.02 12.95
CA SER A 495 -3.94 13.09 14.04
C SER A 495 -4.09 13.80 15.38
N PRO A 496 -5.17 13.56 16.15
CA PRO A 496 -5.41 14.31 17.39
C PRO A 496 -4.40 13.96 18.48
N ARG A 497 -3.94 15.00 19.17
CA ARG A 497 -3.09 14.88 20.35
C ARG A 497 -3.89 14.51 21.58
N ASP A 498 -3.31 13.66 22.40
CA ASP A 498 -3.87 13.24 23.69
C ASP A 498 -2.79 13.17 24.78
N ALA A 499 -3.14 12.65 25.94
CA ALA A 499 -2.23 12.54 27.08
C ALA A 499 -1.00 11.64 26.80
N PHE A 500 -1.10 10.65 25.92
CA PHE A 500 -0.07 9.66 25.62
C PHE A 500 0.65 9.91 24.30
N PHE A 501 -0.06 10.46 23.31
CA PHE A 501 0.43 10.64 21.96
C PHE A 501 0.39 12.11 21.55
N GLN A 502 1.50 12.59 21.00
CA GLN A 502 1.67 13.99 20.57
C GLN A 502 2.04 14.05 19.08
N PRO A 503 1.20 13.50 18.16
CA PRO A 503 1.47 13.51 16.74
C PRO A 503 1.44 14.92 16.17
N ILE A 504 2.06 15.08 14.99
CA ILE A 504 1.94 16.26 14.15
C ILE A 504 0.86 15.98 13.11
N SER A 505 -0.07 16.93 12.96
CA SER A 505 -0.98 16.96 11.82
C SER A 505 -0.27 17.60 10.64
N TRP A 506 -0.48 17.11 9.43
CA TRP A 506 0.19 17.61 8.24
C TRP A 506 -0.67 17.47 7.01
N LYS A 507 -0.33 18.26 5.99
CA LYS A 507 -0.98 18.19 4.68
C LYS A 507 0.04 18.37 3.56
N ILE A 508 -0.31 17.87 2.39
CA ILE A 508 0.30 18.23 1.12
C ILE A 508 -0.77 18.16 0.04
N ARG A 509 -0.91 19.25 -0.71
CA ARG A 509 -1.76 19.31 -1.88
C ARG A 509 -0.95 19.78 -3.08
N THR A 510 -1.11 19.09 -4.20
CA THR A 510 -0.50 19.50 -5.45
C THR A 510 -1.41 19.15 -6.62
N GLY A 511 -1.50 20.07 -7.59
CA GLY A 511 -2.38 19.91 -8.74
C GLY A 511 -2.69 21.23 -9.42
N PHE A 512 -3.70 21.21 -10.26
CA PHE A 512 -4.17 22.37 -11.02
C PHE A 512 -5.53 22.81 -10.50
N HIS A 513 -5.65 24.09 -10.18
CA HIS A 513 -6.88 24.71 -9.68
C HIS A 513 -7.16 25.99 -10.41
N ARG A 514 -8.45 26.34 -10.54
CA ARG A 514 -8.81 27.68 -11.01
C ARG A 514 -8.76 28.67 -9.85
N GLU A 515 -7.88 29.64 -9.98
CA GLU A 515 -7.70 30.74 -9.05
C GLU A 515 -7.99 32.07 -9.75
N THR A 516 -8.45 33.06 -8.97
CA THR A 516 -8.68 34.43 -9.50
C THR A 516 -7.35 35.14 -9.67
N GLY A 517 -7.08 35.56 -10.89
CA GLY A 517 -5.94 36.43 -11.21
C GLY A 517 -6.18 37.89 -10.84
N GLU A 518 -5.17 38.73 -11.07
CA GLU A 518 -5.23 40.18 -10.86
C GLU A 518 -6.29 40.86 -11.77
N ASP A 519 -6.55 40.28 -12.94
CA ASP A 519 -7.60 40.73 -13.89
C ASP A 519 -9.03 40.39 -13.42
N GLY A 520 -9.20 39.72 -12.29
CA GLY A 520 -10.49 39.27 -11.75
C GLY A 520 -11.09 38.04 -12.44
N GLU A 521 -10.40 37.47 -13.43
CA GLU A 521 -10.79 36.24 -14.12
C GLU A 521 -10.20 35.01 -13.48
N ASP A 522 -10.78 33.83 -13.76
CA ASP A 522 -10.29 32.54 -13.23
C ASP A 522 -9.32 31.89 -14.20
N HIS A 523 -8.09 31.72 -13.77
CA HIS A 523 -7.01 31.05 -14.50
C HIS A 523 -6.71 29.68 -13.92
N LEU A 524 -6.32 28.73 -14.75
CA LEU A 524 -5.84 27.43 -14.30
C LEU A 524 -4.39 27.57 -13.85
N ILE A 525 -4.14 27.37 -12.56
CA ILE A 525 -2.85 27.57 -11.89
C ILE A 525 -2.41 26.26 -11.27
N TYR A 526 -1.14 25.91 -11.42
CA TYR A 526 -0.52 24.83 -10.66
C TYR A 526 -0.24 25.28 -9.24
N GLN A 527 -0.60 24.48 -8.26
CA GLN A 527 -0.40 24.73 -6.84
C GLN A 527 0.38 23.59 -6.18
N LEU A 528 1.29 23.95 -5.26
CA LEU A 528 1.93 23.08 -4.28
C LEU A 528 1.75 23.69 -2.90
N ASN A 529 0.96 23.05 -2.04
CA ASN A 529 0.60 23.56 -0.72
C ASN A 529 0.90 22.53 0.38
N PRO A 530 2.13 22.49 0.93
CA PRO A 530 2.47 21.75 2.14
C PRO A 530 2.05 22.53 3.40
N GLY A 531 1.75 21.78 4.46
CA GLY A 531 1.44 22.39 5.76
C GLY A 531 1.66 21.42 6.93
N GLY A 532 1.78 21.97 8.13
CA GLY A 532 1.94 21.20 9.36
C GLY A 532 1.42 21.92 10.59
N GLY A 533 1.00 21.16 11.60
CA GLY A 533 0.40 21.73 12.79
C GLY A 533 -0.13 20.69 13.77
N PHE A 534 -1.27 20.98 14.38
CA PHE A 534 -1.81 20.18 15.47
C PHE A 534 -3.33 20.02 15.35
N SER A 535 -3.84 18.93 15.88
CA SER A 535 -5.28 18.72 16.05
C SER A 535 -5.59 18.16 17.45
N TYR A 536 -6.81 18.42 17.92
CA TYR A 536 -7.31 17.98 19.21
C TYR A 536 -8.76 17.53 19.10
N LYS A 537 -9.13 16.45 19.79
CA LYS A 537 -10.54 16.09 19.99
C LYS A 537 -11.12 16.91 21.13
N MET A 538 -12.08 17.79 20.84
CA MET A 538 -12.84 18.53 21.87
C MET A 538 -13.88 17.60 22.52
N SER A 539 -14.40 16.65 21.78
CA SER A 539 -15.30 15.60 22.23
C SER A 539 -15.16 14.36 21.34
N ARG A 540 -15.95 13.32 21.57
CA ARG A 540 -15.97 12.13 20.70
C ARG A 540 -16.27 12.46 19.23
N ASN A 541 -17.08 13.52 19.01
CA ASN A 541 -17.62 13.86 17.69
C ASN A 541 -17.02 15.13 17.08
N HIS A 542 -16.17 15.86 17.80
CA HIS A 542 -15.64 17.15 17.35
C HIS A 542 -14.12 17.16 17.38
N LEU A 543 -13.51 17.45 16.25
CA LEU A 543 -12.07 17.59 16.07
C LEU A 543 -11.76 18.99 15.57
N VAL A 544 -10.88 19.71 16.28
CA VAL A 544 -10.35 21.01 15.90
C VAL A 544 -8.92 20.87 15.44
N TYR A 545 -8.52 21.64 14.42
CA TYR A 545 -7.15 21.66 13.94
C TYR A 545 -6.66 23.06 13.64
N PHE A 546 -5.33 23.21 13.66
CA PHE A 546 -4.60 24.39 13.26
C PHE A 546 -3.36 23.95 12.48
N LEU A 547 -3.15 24.51 11.25
CA LEU A 547 -2.03 24.21 10.39
C LEU A 547 -1.36 25.51 9.92
N GLY A 548 -0.05 25.59 10.01
CA GLY A 548 0.78 26.55 9.27
C GLY A 548 1.01 26.00 7.86
N GLU A 549 0.93 26.87 6.86
CA GLU A 549 0.99 26.48 5.44
C GLU A 549 2.01 27.30 4.67
N ALA A 550 2.68 26.69 3.71
CA ALA A 550 3.32 27.36 2.59
C ALA A 550 2.50 27.09 1.32
N ASP A 551 2.48 28.04 0.40
CA ASP A 551 1.73 27.92 -0.85
C ASP A 551 2.56 28.44 -2.02
N PHE A 552 2.74 27.62 -3.04
CA PHE A 552 3.51 27.94 -4.23
C PHE A 552 2.60 27.81 -5.45
N LEU A 553 2.45 28.88 -6.19
CA LEU A 553 1.58 28.99 -7.37
C LEU A 553 2.44 29.22 -8.62
N ILE A 554 2.07 28.57 -9.72
CA ILE A 554 2.69 28.78 -11.05
C ILE A 554 1.59 28.79 -12.10
N GLY A 555 1.48 29.88 -12.87
CA GLY A 555 0.47 29.95 -13.91
C GLY A 555 0.43 31.29 -14.65
N GLY A 556 -0.25 31.28 -15.81
CA GLY A 556 -0.35 32.46 -16.66
C GLY A 556 -1.28 33.58 -16.17
N GLY A 557 -2.09 33.30 -15.13
CA GLY A 557 -2.97 34.30 -14.50
C GLY A 557 -2.32 35.12 -13.40
N LEU A 558 -1.05 34.89 -13.12
CA LEU A 558 -0.25 35.64 -12.14
C LEU A 558 0.65 36.64 -12.89
N GLU A 559 0.79 37.87 -12.39
CA GLU A 559 1.61 38.90 -13.02
C GLU A 559 3.04 38.41 -13.28
N GLU A 560 3.69 37.86 -12.28
CA GLU A 560 5.05 37.29 -12.33
C GLU A 560 5.08 35.81 -12.79
N LYS A 561 3.94 35.24 -13.19
CA LYS A 561 3.75 33.80 -13.50
C LYS A 561 4.04 32.85 -12.36
N HIS A 562 4.41 33.33 -11.20
CA HIS A 562 4.60 32.56 -9.98
C HIS A 562 4.26 33.39 -8.74
N ALA A 563 3.89 32.72 -7.66
CA ALA A 563 3.75 33.33 -6.36
C ALA A 563 4.20 32.35 -5.26
N GLY A 564 4.81 32.89 -4.21
CA GLY A 564 5.19 32.12 -3.02
C GLY A 564 4.61 32.78 -1.77
N GLY A 565 3.82 32.02 -1.02
CA GLY A 565 3.07 32.50 0.13
C GLY A 565 3.24 31.66 1.39
N VAL A 566 2.94 32.28 2.52
CA VAL A 566 2.87 31.63 3.84
C VAL A 566 1.61 32.07 4.56
N GLY A 567 1.05 31.16 5.36
CA GLY A 567 -0.16 31.45 6.08
C GLY A 567 -0.58 30.33 7.03
N ALA A 568 -1.88 30.29 7.31
CA ALA A 568 -2.42 29.30 8.22
C ALA A 568 -3.86 28.93 7.83
N SER A 569 -4.25 27.74 8.26
CA SER A 569 -5.65 27.29 8.28
C SER A 569 -6.04 26.74 9.64
N MET A 570 -7.31 26.86 9.96
CA MET A 570 -7.94 26.23 11.11
C MET A 570 -9.31 25.71 10.72
N GLY A 571 -9.77 24.68 11.41
CA GLY A 571 -11.10 24.16 11.15
C GLY A 571 -11.64 23.27 12.25
N LEU A 572 -12.94 23.05 12.18
CA LEU A 572 -13.73 22.19 13.05
C LEU A 572 -14.42 21.14 12.19
N LEU A 573 -14.02 19.89 12.41
CA LEU A 573 -14.68 18.72 11.83
C LEU A 573 -15.64 18.12 12.86
N SER A 574 -16.89 17.93 12.50
CA SER A 574 -17.96 17.51 13.41
C SER A 574 -18.80 16.39 12.82
N ASN A 575 -18.88 15.26 13.52
CA ASN A 575 -19.85 14.21 13.27
C ASN A 575 -21.14 14.56 14.05
N LEU A 576 -22.01 15.37 13.45
CA LEU A 576 -23.26 15.85 14.09
C LEU A 576 -24.27 14.72 14.29
N HIS A 577 -24.26 13.75 13.38
CA HIS A 577 -25.03 12.52 13.41
C HIS A 577 -24.22 11.40 12.71
N PRO A 578 -24.44 10.11 12.96
CA PRO A 578 -23.76 9.04 12.23
C PRO A 578 -23.80 9.11 10.70
N LEU A 579 -24.81 9.81 10.16
CA LEU A 579 -24.98 10.04 8.71
C LEU A 579 -24.76 11.50 8.28
N TRP A 580 -24.34 12.38 9.20
CA TRP A 580 -24.16 13.81 8.91
C TRP A 580 -22.84 14.32 9.47
N LYS A 581 -21.94 14.68 8.59
CA LYS A 581 -20.62 15.23 8.88
C LYS A 581 -20.51 16.66 8.37
N ALA A 582 -19.98 17.56 9.18
CA ALA A 582 -19.80 18.96 8.84
C ALA A 582 -18.34 19.39 9.06
N HIS A 583 -17.87 20.28 8.22
CA HIS A 583 -16.52 20.87 8.29
C HIS A 583 -16.62 22.37 8.10
N LEU A 584 -16.33 23.12 9.15
CA LEU A 584 -16.17 24.57 9.12
C LEU A 584 -14.68 24.88 9.12
N PHE A 585 -14.20 25.69 8.19
CA PHE A 585 -12.78 26.03 8.12
C PHE A 585 -12.56 27.46 7.66
N THR A 586 -11.40 27.99 8.00
CA THR A 586 -10.86 29.23 7.43
C THR A 586 -9.40 29.05 7.09
N ARG A 587 -8.97 29.77 6.07
CA ARG A 587 -7.60 29.75 5.56
C ARG A 587 -7.20 31.18 5.15
N GLY A 588 -5.97 31.60 5.47
CA GLY A 588 -5.41 32.87 5.03
C GLY A 588 -3.96 32.72 4.63
N ILE A 589 -3.60 33.20 3.44
CA ILE A 589 -2.23 33.17 2.91
C ILE A 589 -1.86 34.56 2.43
N TYR A 590 -0.65 34.98 2.77
CA TYR A 590 0.00 36.16 2.24
C TYR A 590 1.15 35.74 1.33
N PHE A 591 1.17 36.25 0.09
CA PHE A 591 2.17 35.98 -0.93
C PHE A 591 3.16 37.14 -1.05
N PRO A 592 4.32 37.07 -0.38
CA PRO A 592 5.36 38.10 -0.49
C PRO A 592 6.27 37.97 -1.70
N LEU A 593 6.30 36.80 -2.36
CA LEU A 593 7.22 36.47 -3.45
C LEU A 593 6.46 36.35 -4.76
N GLY A 594 7.00 36.90 -5.84
CA GLY A 594 6.38 36.92 -7.17
C GLY A 594 5.17 37.85 -7.17
N ASP A 595 4.06 37.37 -7.68
CA ASP A 595 2.75 38.03 -7.69
C ASP A 595 2.29 38.28 -6.23
N ARG A 596 2.42 39.57 -5.78
CA ARG A 596 2.19 39.95 -4.40
C ARG A 596 0.71 40.19 -4.09
N HIS A 597 0.10 39.30 -3.37
CA HIS A 597 -1.29 39.43 -2.96
C HIS A 597 -1.57 38.75 -1.63
N SER A 598 -2.81 38.84 -1.19
CA SER A 598 -3.34 38.06 -0.08
C SER A 598 -4.58 37.28 -0.53
N SER A 599 -4.72 36.08 -0.01
CA SER A 599 -5.94 35.27 -0.17
C SER A 599 -6.50 34.86 1.18
N TRP A 600 -7.81 34.84 1.32
CA TRP A 600 -8.46 34.21 2.45
C TRP A 600 -9.72 33.48 2.00
N GLU A 601 -10.08 32.46 2.74
CA GLU A 601 -11.24 31.61 2.49
C GLU A 601 -11.91 31.24 3.81
N VAL A 602 -13.23 31.20 3.81
CA VAL A 602 -14.06 30.60 4.86
C VAL A 602 -15.02 29.65 4.19
N GLY A 603 -15.09 28.40 4.67
CA GLY A 603 -15.93 27.38 4.08
C GLY A 603 -16.74 26.62 5.12
N LEU A 604 -17.98 26.30 4.77
CA LEU A 604 -18.84 25.36 5.47
C LEU A 604 -19.24 24.25 4.50
N GLN A 605 -18.85 23.05 4.81
CA GLN A 605 -19.10 21.87 4.00
C GLN A 605 -19.88 20.86 4.84
N GLN A 606 -20.88 20.24 4.26
CA GLN A 606 -21.72 19.27 4.94
C GLN A 606 -21.93 18.05 4.04
N ASN A 607 -21.78 16.87 4.59
CA ASN A 607 -21.99 15.60 3.88
C ASN A 607 -23.08 14.78 4.60
N PHE A 608 -24.06 14.36 3.85
CA PHE A 608 -25.15 13.50 4.28
C PHE A 608 -25.01 12.14 3.63
N THR A 609 -24.65 11.12 4.41
CA THR A 609 -24.54 9.74 3.94
C THR A 609 -25.92 9.16 3.71
N LEU A 610 -26.25 8.82 2.46
CA LEU A 610 -27.55 8.24 2.08
C LEU A 610 -27.52 6.71 2.11
N GLY A 611 -26.37 6.14 1.90
CA GLY A 611 -26.13 4.70 1.88
C GLY A 611 -24.64 4.42 1.90
N LYS A 612 -24.27 3.13 1.90
CA LYS A 612 -22.85 2.72 1.93
C LYS A 612 -22.01 3.45 0.87
N ASN A 613 -22.53 3.58 -0.33
CA ASN A 613 -21.80 4.08 -1.50
C ASN A 613 -22.41 5.36 -2.08
N THR A 614 -23.23 6.08 -1.33
CA THR A 614 -23.90 7.29 -1.83
C THR A 614 -23.98 8.37 -0.77
N SER A 615 -23.73 9.62 -1.16
CA SER A 615 -23.92 10.78 -0.29
C SER A 615 -24.36 12.02 -1.05
N LEU A 616 -25.01 12.95 -0.32
CA LEU A 616 -25.24 14.32 -0.75
C LEU A 616 -24.29 15.24 0.00
N ARG A 617 -23.72 16.22 -0.70
CA ARG A 617 -22.83 17.20 -0.10
C ARG A 617 -23.28 18.61 -0.45
N LEU A 618 -23.33 19.47 0.56
CA LEU A 618 -23.57 20.90 0.46
C LEU A 618 -22.26 21.61 0.78
N ASP A 619 -21.81 22.46 -0.13
CA ASP A 619 -20.63 23.31 0.06
C ASP A 619 -21.07 24.78 -0.02
N PHE A 620 -20.58 25.56 0.94
CA PHE A 620 -20.67 27.02 0.95
C PHE A 620 -19.27 27.58 1.20
N GLY A 621 -18.81 28.46 0.34
CA GLY A 621 -17.51 29.12 0.44
C GLY A 621 -17.60 30.62 0.19
N LEU A 622 -16.86 31.36 0.99
CA LEU A 622 -16.57 32.79 0.81
C LEU A 622 -15.06 32.94 0.71
N SER A 623 -14.58 33.53 -0.35
CA SER A 623 -13.14 33.73 -0.56
C SER A 623 -12.86 35.12 -1.12
N LYS A 624 -11.62 35.60 -0.87
CA LYS A 624 -11.12 36.84 -1.45
C LYS A 624 -9.68 36.64 -1.90
N VAL A 625 -9.42 36.92 -3.18
CA VAL A 625 -8.11 36.82 -3.81
C VAL A 625 -7.91 38.07 -4.67
N HIS A 626 -6.76 38.71 -4.65
CA HIS A 626 -6.46 39.98 -5.34
C HIS A 626 -7.50 41.09 -5.09
N GLY A 627 -8.16 41.06 -3.94
CA GLY A 627 -9.24 42.02 -3.61
C GLY A 627 -10.62 41.64 -4.11
N TYR A 628 -10.75 40.65 -4.99
CA TYR A 628 -12.04 40.16 -5.53
C TYR A 628 -12.70 39.18 -4.57
N GLU A 629 -13.90 39.50 -4.13
CA GLU A 629 -14.71 38.64 -3.27
C GLU A 629 -15.55 37.68 -4.10
N ARG A 630 -15.66 36.44 -3.62
CA ARG A 630 -16.39 35.36 -4.28
C ARG A 630 -17.18 34.55 -3.30
N ILE A 631 -18.43 34.33 -3.65
CA ILE A 631 -19.32 33.38 -2.97
C ILE A 631 -19.53 32.22 -3.91
N GLU A 632 -19.34 31.02 -3.41
CA GLU A 632 -19.65 29.79 -4.12
C GLU A 632 -20.54 28.88 -3.26
N THR A 633 -21.57 28.34 -3.88
CA THR A 633 -22.47 27.36 -3.25
C THR A 633 -22.67 26.21 -4.21
N SER A 634 -22.64 24.99 -3.70
CA SER A 634 -22.93 23.81 -4.53
C SER A 634 -23.64 22.72 -3.76
N LEU A 635 -24.50 22.00 -4.49
CA LEU A 635 -25.08 20.74 -4.07
C LEU A 635 -24.53 19.64 -4.97
N SER A 636 -23.95 18.61 -4.39
CA SER A 636 -23.42 17.49 -5.15
C SER A 636 -23.94 16.14 -4.66
N TYR A 637 -24.15 15.24 -5.61
CA TYR A 637 -24.39 13.83 -5.38
C TYR A 637 -23.11 13.05 -5.65
N ASN A 638 -22.72 12.21 -4.69
CA ASN A 638 -21.52 11.38 -4.79
C ASN A 638 -21.94 9.91 -4.87
N LEU A 639 -21.36 9.19 -5.82
CA LEU A 639 -21.48 7.75 -5.99
C LEU A 639 -20.09 7.13 -5.86
N PHE A 640 -19.92 6.22 -4.91
CA PHE A 640 -18.68 5.45 -4.72
C PHE A 640 -18.81 4.08 -5.40
N PHE A 641 -17.79 3.68 -6.18
CA PHE A 641 -17.80 2.45 -6.99
C PHE A 641 -16.43 1.77 -7.09
#